data_818673c157bf80bf44ccabac03094396
#
_entry.id   818673c157bf80bf44ccabac03094396
#
_cell.length_a   1.000
_cell.length_b   1.000
_cell.length_c   1.000
_cell.angle_alpha   90.00
_cell.angle_beta   90.00
_cell.angle_gamma   90.00
#
_symmetry.space_group_name_H-M   'P 1'
#
loop_
_entity.id
_entity.type
_entity.pdbx_description
1 polymer ?
#
loop_
_entity_poly.entity_id
_entity_poly.type
_entity_poly.pdbx_seq_one_letter_code
_entity_poly.pdbx_strand_id
1 'polypeptide(L)'
;MLAELGYLSLLLAAALSLLQGTLPWLGLRLASPTLLRCATPLALINAILLEAALLLLASCFGQDDFTVSYVAQHANSALPLGFKLAAVWGGHEGSMLFFVFALGLWGALVALCSRRVDPLITTRVLAIMGLIVGLFALYTLIFSSPFDRQFPGPLEGRDLNPMLQDIGLIIHPPLLYLGYVGFAVNFAFAMAALYSGRLDGAVAHWSRPWALGSWVFLTAGIVLGSWWAYYELGWGGWWFWDPVENASLLPWLLGTALLHALIVCEKRGAYGHAVLLLSIFTFALSLLGTFVVRSGVLTSVHAFAVDPSRGLTLLLLLGLLLTCALTLFALRADIRAPYARFGLLSKEGLLGAAILLLCVACASLLLGTFYPMVFQSLHLGSLSVGAPYFNTIFVPLALCLMALMTQLPRLRWQQLAAHSRLNALLPPLFGLLGGGLLSLAYLEQGSFSGSWIGILANMVSLWLMASLLLPLLQPTLLFELTLNRFGSLLAHLGVAVCALGIAQVSHHSQEGGTVLSANQPYQLGAFEFRYEGREPVIGPNYTAERITLSVHKDGKEVARLTPERRHYSVRTMNMNEPGIAWGMLGDLYVVLGEKMGPDAYTMRLHYKPLVRWIWFGGLLMMAGGTLRLLARRPLLASRSVTVGTSHPRLEQEAL
;
A
#
# COMPACT_ATOMS: atom_id res chain seq x y z
N MET A 1 -11.81 -9.94 33.08
CA MET A 1 -10.44 -9.52 33.49
C MET A 1 -9.56 -9.16 32.30
N LEU A 2 -9.44 -9.97 31.23
CA LEU A 2 -8.56 -9.64 30.08
C LEU A 2 -8.99 -8.37 29.34
N ALA A 3 -10.27 -8.19 29.10
CA ALA A 3 -10.80 -7.00 28.42
C ALA A 3 -10.58 -5.71 29.23
N GLU A 4 -10.77 -5.77 30.56
CA GLU A 4 -10.52 -4.63 31.46
C GLU A 4 -9.04 -4.24 31.51
N LEU A 5 -8.13 -5.23 31.52
CA LEU A 5 -6.69 -4.99 31.41
C LEU A 5 -6.32 -4.41 30.04
N GLY A 6 -6.95 -4.88 28.97
CA GLY A 6 -6.77 -4.33 27.61
C GLY A 6 -7.23 -2.88 27.52
N TYR A 7 -8.40 -2.57 28.05
CA TYR A 7 -8.92 -1.21 28.14
C TYR A 7 -8.00 -0.29 28.96
N LEU A 8 -7.55 -0.77 30.16
CA LEU A 8 -6.61 -0.02 30.99
C LEU A 8 -5.28 0.25 30.27
N SER A 9 -4.75 -0.77 29.56
CA SER A 9 -3.52 -0.61 28.77
C SER A 9 -3.67 0.46 27.69
N LEU A 10 -4.80 0.48 26.97
CA LEU A 10 -5.10 1.49 25.95
C LEU A 10 -5.28 2.88 26.59
N LEU A 11 -5.95 2.98 27.74
CA LEU A 11 -6.15 4.23 28.47
C LEU A 11 -4.82 4.82 28.94
N LEU A 12 -3.95 3.99 29.54
CA LEU A 12 -2.61 4.41 29.94
C LEU A 12 -1.76 4.83 28.75
N ALA A 13 -1.82 4.09 27.63
CA ALA A 13 -1.13 4.46 26.41
C ALA A 13 -1.61 5.82 25.88
N ALA A 14 -2.90 6.10 25.88
CA ALA A 14 -3.45 7.40 25.49
C ALA A 14 -2.91 8.53 26.37
N ALA A 15 -2.96 8.37 27.68
CA ALA A 15 -2.46 9.36 28.64
C ALA A 15 -0.96 9.62 28.47
N LEU A 16 -0.14 8.55 28.42
CA LEU A 16 1.31 8.66 28.24
C LEU A 16 1.70 9.21 26.87
N SER A 17 0.92 8.93 25.82
CA SER A 17 1.14 9.50 24.48
C SER A 17 0.90 11.01 24.47
N LEU A 18 -0.10 11.50 25.19
CA LEU A 18 -0.33 12.94 25.35
C LEU A 18 0.80 13.60 26.16
N LEU A 19 1.32 12.93 27.19
CA LEU A 19 2.50 13.39 27.92
C LEU A 19 3.75 13.39 27.02
N GLN A 20 3.95 12.35 26.21
CA GLN A 20 5.02 12.30 25.18
C GLN A 20 4.89 13.47 24.21
N GLY A 21 3.66 13.82 23.83
CA GLY A 21 3.38 14.91 22.90
C GLY A 21 3.57 16.31 23.49
N THR A 22 3.47 16.50 24.81
CA THR A 22 3.44 17.82 25.47
C THR A 22 4.71 18.14 26.25
N LEU A 23 5.22 17.18 27.06
CA LEU A 23 6.37 17.41 27.93
C LEU A 23 7.64 17.88 27.19
N PRO A 24 8.01 17.38 26.02
CA PRO A 24 9.18 17.87 25.30
C PRO A 24 9.06 19.33 24.88
N TRP A 25 7.86 19.80 24.50
CA TRP A 25 7.63 21.21 24.17
C TRP A 25 7.74 22.12 25.40
N LEU A 26 7.25 21.64 26.55
CA LEU A 26 7.46 22.32 27.81
C LEU A 26 8.96 22.34 28.18
N GLY A 27 9.67 21.24 27.94
CA GLY A 27 11.12 21.12 28.12
C GLY A 27 11.92 22.14 27.30
N LEU A 28 11.48 22.40 26.03
CA LEU A 28 12.06 23.44 25.19
C LEU A 28 11.87 24.84 25.78
N ARG A 29 10.66 25.13 26.31
CA ARG A 29 10.35 26.45 26.93
C ARG A 29 11.08 26.67 28.24
N LEU A 30 11.20 25.63 29.05
CA LEU A 30 11.82 25.70 30.39
C LEU A 30 13.33 25.37 30.36
N ALA A 31 13.92 25.13 29.18
CA ALA A 31 15.29 24.68 29.00
C ALA A 31 15.64 23.46 29.92
N SER A 32 14.69 22.53 30.10
CA SER A 32 14.84 21.36 30.95
C SER A 32 15.28 20.12 30.18
N PRO A 33 16.53 19.64 30.37
CA PRO A 33 17.01 18.43 29.72
C PRO A 33 16.22 17.17 30.08
N THR A 34 15.70 17.10 31.31
CA THR A 34 14.92 15.96 31.79
C THR A 34 13.61 15.82 30.98
N LEU A 35 12.89 16.93 30.82
CA LEU A 35 11.64 16.92 30.03
C LEU A 35 11.88 16.64 28.53
N LEU A 36 13.02 17.05 27.99
CA LEU A 36 13.38 16.71 26.60
C LEU A 36 13.68 15.22 26.43
N ARG A 37 14.37 14.63 27.39
CA ARG A 37 14.77 13.21 27.35
C ARG A 37 13.60 12.24 27.58
N CYS A 38 12.48 12.67 28.13
CA CYS A 38 11.33 11.80 28.40
C CYS A 38 10.64 11.26 27.11
N ALA A 39 10.82 11.91 25.96
CA ALA A 39 10.18 11.52 24.70
C ALA A 39 10.52 10.06 24.30
N THR A 40 11.78 9.65 24.43
CA THR A 40 12.23 8.29 24.08
C THR A 40 11.63 7.20 24.97
N PRO A 41 11.76 7.23 26.32
CA PRO A 41 11.16 6.19 27.16
C PRO A 41 9.64 6.17 27.06
N LEU A 42 8.97 7.32 26.94
CA LEU A 42 7.52 7.35 26.76
C LEU A 42 7.09 6.67 25.45
N ALA A 43 7.80 6.89 24.33
CA ALA A 43 7.50 6.22 23.08
C ALA A 43 7.63 4.69 23.19
N LEU A 44 8.64 4.19 23.91
CA LEU A 44 8.84 2.76 24.13
C LEU A 44 7.76 2.16 25.03
N ILE A 45 7.43 2.83 26.14
CA ILE A 45 6.38 2.36 27.05
C ILE A 45 5.03 2.35 26.35
N ASN A 46 4.71 3.38 25.55
CA ASN A 46 3.48 3.45 24.76
C ASN A 46 3.35 2.27 23.81
N ALA A 47 4.42 1.93 23.09
CA ALA A 47 4.40 0.78 22.17
C ALA A 47 4.13 -0.53 22.93
N ILE A 48 4.75 -0.75 24.10
CA ILE A 48 4.52 -1.93 24.94
C ILE A 48 3.07 -2.00 25.42
N LEU A 49 2.50 -0.89 25.87
CA LEU A 49 1.11 -0.84 26.33
C LEU A 49 0.12 -1.10 25.21
N LEU A 50 0.37 -0.57 24.01
CA LEU A 50 -0.48 -0.79 22.84
C LEU A 50 -0.37 -2.23 22.34
N GLU A 51 0.83 -2.82 22.38
CA GLU A 51 1.02 -4.23 22.08
C GLU A 51 0.28 -5.11 23.11
N ALA A 52 0.40 -4.79 24.40
CA ALA A 52 -0.33 -5.50 25.45
C ALA A 52 -1.85 -5.42 25.25
N ALA A 53 -2.40 -4.25 24.89
CA ALA A 53 -3.82 -4.09 24.59
C ALA A 53 -4.25 -5.00 23.42
N LEU A 54 -3.43 -5.05 22.34
CA LEU A 54 -3.71 -5.90 21.18
C LEU A 54 -3.67 -7.40 21.51
N LEU A 55 -2.65 -7.83 22.27
CA LEU A 55 -2.51 -9.23 22.70
C LEU A 55 -3.62 -9.65 23.68
N LEU A 56 -4.07 -8.76 24.55
CA LEU A 56 -5.20 -9.03 25.46
C LEU A 56 -6.51 -9.16 24.69
N LEU A 57 -6.73 -8.35 23.65
CA LEU A 57 -7.88 -8.53 22.74
C LEU A 57 -7.79 -9.86 21.98
N ALA A 58 -6.62 -10.21 21.46
CA ALA A 58 -6.39 -11.50 20.81
C ALA A 58 -6.66 -12.69 21.75
N SER A 59 -6.30 -12.53 23.03
CA SER A 59 -6.61 -13.53 24.07
C SER A 59 -8.11 -13.67 24.34
N CYS A 60 -8.89 -12.58 24.30
CA CYS A 60 -10.35 -12.63 24.38
C CYS A 60 -10.95 -13.40 23.21
N PHE A 61 -10.44 -13.22 21.99
CA PHE A 61 -10.85 -14.01 20.82
C PHE A 61 -10.47 -15.48 20.93
N GLY A 62 -9.25 -15.78 21.39
CA GLY A 62 -8.77 -17.15 21.56
C GLY A 62 -9.53 -17.95 22.64
N GLN A 63 -10.15 -17.25 23.62
CA GLN A 63 -10.93 -17.86 24.71
C GLN A 63 -12.44 -17.81 24.47
N ASP A 64 -12.90 -17.33 23.30
CA ASP A 64 -14.32 -17.15 22.98
C ASP A 64 -15.07 -16.33 24.04
N ASP A 65 -14.45 -15.24 24.56
CA ASP A 65 -15.08 -14.37 25.56
C ASP A 65 -16.20 -13.53 24.93
N PHE A 66 -17.35 -14.15 24.66
CA PHE A 66 -18.50 -13.48 24.03
C PHE A 66 -19.18 -12.43 24.92
N THR A 67 -18.71 -12.23 26.15
CA THR A 67 -19.10 -11.06 26.95
C THR A 67 -18.47 -9.77 26.44
N VAL A 68 -17.41 -9.87 25.62
CA VAL A 68 -16.85 -8.74 24.86
C VAL A 68 -17.65 -8.60 23.57
N SER A 69 -18.34 -7.48 23.40
CA SER A 69 -19.21 -7.19 22.26
C SER A 69 -18.53 -7.42 20.90
N TYR A 70 -17.30 -6.97 20.78
CA TYR A 70 -16.52 -7.09 19.56
C TYR A 70 -16.22 -8.56 19.21
N VAL A 71 -15.83 -9.37 20.20
CA VAL A 71 -15.60 -10.83 20.02
C VAL A 71 -16.88 -11.54 19.61
N ALA A 72 -18.00 -11.26 20.29
CA ALA A 72 -19.29 -11.85 19.98
C ALA A 72 -19.80 -11.55 18.55
N GLN A 73 -19.40 -10.41 17.98
CA GLN A 73 -19.79 -10.01 16.63
C GLN A 73 -18.91 -10.60 15.53
N HIS A 74 -17.66 -11.00 15.84
CA HIS A 74 -16.63 -11.35 14.86
C HIS A 74 -16.00 -12.73 15.08
N ALA A 75 -16.47 -13.53 16.04
CA ALA A 75 -15.98 -14.88 16.26
C ALA A 75 -17.14 -15.85 16.56
N ASN A 76 -16.83 -17.14 16.57
CA ASN A 76 -17.71 -18.25 16.94
C ASN A 76 -16.84 -19.40 17.46
N SER A 77 -17.38 -20.26 18.30
CA SER A 77 -16.63 -21.39 18.86
C SER A 77 -16.09 -22.35 17.78
N ALA A 78 -16.83 -22.52 16.67
CA ALA A 78 -16.42 -23.36 15.54
C ALA A 78 -15.38 -22.70 14.60
N LEU A 79 -15.10 -21.38 14.75
CA LEU A 79 -14.15 -20.68 13.89
C LEU A 79 -12.70 -21.16 14.18
N PRO A 80 -11.92 -21.55 13.17
CA PRO A 80 -10.51 -21.92 13.35
C PRO A 80 -9.68 -20.85 14.06
N LEU A 81 -8.77 -21.24 14.97
CA LEU A 81 -8.00 -20.32 15.81
C LEU A 81 -7.25 -19.26 15.01
N GLY A 82 -6.67 -19.61 13.86
CA GLY A 82 -5.98 -18.63 13.01
C GLY A 82 -6.88 -17.48 12.57
N PHE A 83 -8.13 -17.77 12.26
CA PHE A 83 -9.13 -16.76 11.89
C PHE A 83 -9.69 -16.01 13.11
N LYS A 84 -9.81 -16.66 14.29
CA LYS A 84 -10.12 -15.96 15.55
C LYS A 84 -9.06 -14.88 15.84
N LEU A 85 -7.76 -15.20 15.72
CA LEU A 85 -6.70 -14.24 15.92
C LEU A 85 -6.69 -13.14 14.86
N ALA A 86 -6.96 -13.46 13.60
CA ALA A 86 -7.07 -12.48 12.54
C ALA A 86 -8.32 -11.58 12.66
N ALA A 87 -9.40 -12.08 13.27
CA ALA A 87 -10.60 -11.30 13.55
C ALA A 87 -10.35 -10.11 14.48
N VAL A 88 -9.23 -10.11 15.22
CA VAL A 88 -8.77 -8.94 16.00
C VAL A 88 -8.76 -7.67 15.17
N TRP A 89 -8.36 -7.74 13.90
CA TRP A 89 -8.39 -6.61 12.95
C TRP A 89 -9.43 -6.75 11.84
N GLY A 90 -10.29 -7.77 11.91
CA GLY A 90 -11.34 -8.06 10.91
C GLY A 90 -12.56 -7.14 10.98
N GLY A 91 -12.68 -6.30 12.00
CA GLY A 91 -13.77 -5.34 12.19
C GLY A 91 -13.28 -3.95 12.52
N HIS A 92 -14.23 -3.04 12.76
CA HIS A 92 -13.94 -1.61 12.93
C HIS A 92 -13.09 -1.31 14.18
N GLU A 93 -13.52 -1.82 15.35
CA GLU A 93 -12.93 -1.48 16.66
C GLU A 93 -11.51 -2.03 16.77
N GLY A 94 -11.32 -3.29 16.46
CA GLY A 94 -10.01 -3.93 16.57
C GLY A 94 -9.03 -3.44 15.52
N SER A 95 -9.49 -3.13 14.31
CA SER A 95 -8.64 -2.52 13.28
C SER A 95 -8.17 -1.10 13.66
N MET A 96 -8.96 -0.34 14.44
CA MET A 96 -8.53 0.95 15.00
C MET A 96 -7.48 0.76 16.11
N LEU A 97 -7.65 -0.23 16.97
CA LEU A 97 -6.62 -0.57 17.96
C LEU A 97 -5.31 -0.96 17.25
N PHE A 98 -5.38 -1.77 16.17
CA PHE A 98 -4.21 -2.13 15.38
C PHE A 98 -3.56 -0.90 14.72
N PHE A 99 -4.36 0.06 14.22
CA PHE A 99 -3.87 1.32 13.67
C PHE A 99 -3.07 2.13 14.71
N VAL A 100 -3.60 2.27 15.94
CA VAL A 100 -2.92 2.97 17.04
C VAL A 100 -1.66 2.23 17.46
N PHE A 101 -1.72 0.89 17.56
CA PHE A 101 -0.54 0.05 17.81
C PHE A 101 0.55 0.28 16.77
N ALA A 102 0.21 0.27 15.48
CA ALA A 102 1.16 0.51 14.41
C ALA A 102 1.80 1.92 14.49
N LEU A 103 1.03 2.96 14.85
CA LEU A 103 1.57 4.31 15.13
C LEU A 103 2.58 4.29 16.28
N GLY A 104 2.23 3.62 17.40
CA GLY A 104 3.12 3.46 18.56
C GLY A 104 4.41 2.70 18.20
N LEU A 105 4.28 1.62 17.44
CA LEU A 105 5.41 0.82 16.95
C LEU A 105 6.37 1.66 16.09
N TRP A 106 5.86 2.46 15.13
CA TRP A 106 6.69 3.37 14.35
C TRP A 106 7.36 4.42 15.24
N GLY A 107 6.68 4.96 16.25
CA GLY A 107 7.27 5.86 17.24
C GLY A 107 8.42 5.20 18.01
N ALA A 108 8.24 3.96 18.47
CA ALA A 108 9.28 3.18 19.15
C ALA A 108 10.48 2.89 18.23
N LEU A 109 10.23 2.54 16.97
CA LEU A 109 11.30 2.34 15.99
C LEU A 109 12.10 3.62 15.74
N VAL A 110 11.44 4.78 15.66
CA VAL A 110 12.13 6.09 15.60
C VAL A 110 12.99 6.29 16.84
N ALA A 111 12.47 6.03 18.04
CA ALA A 111 13.20 6.17 19.31
C ALA A 111 14.48 5.29 19.35
N LEU A 112 14.38 4.05 18.86
CA LEU A 112 15.50 3.09 18.85
C LEU A 112 16.53 3.36 17.77
N CYS A 113 16.07 3.75 16.56
CA CYS A 113 16.92 3.86 15.37
C CYS A 113 17.50 5.25 15.12
N SER A 114 17.06 6.29 15.84
CA SER A 114 17.46 7.67 15.62
C SER A 114 18.69 8.14 16.44
N ARG A 115 19.48 7.22 16.97
CA ARG A 115 20.70 7.55 17.79
C ARG A 115 21.71 8.46 17.10
N ARG A 116 21.70 8.51 15.75
CA ARG A 116 22.60 9.32 14.92
C ARG A 116 21.92 10.55 14.31
N VAL A 117 20.65 10.75 14.59
CA VAL A 117 19.87 11.93 14.21
C VAL A 117 20.12 13.01 15.25
N ASP A 118 20.03 14.28 14.83
CA ASP A 118 20.05 15.42 15.77
C ASP A 118 19.06 15.18 16.93
N PRO A 119 19.51 15.20 18.19
CA PRO A 119 18.66 14.89 19.33
C PRO A 119 17.42 15.79 19.43
N LEU A 120 17.54 17.06 19.02
CA LEU A 120 16.43 18.00 19.07
C LEU A 120 15.39 17.70 17.99
N ILE A 121 15.82 17.34 16.79
CA ILE A 121 14.92 16.88 15.71
C ILE A 121 14.23 15.59 16.15
N THR A 122 14.97 14.60 16.67
CA THR A 122 14.39 13.34 17.16
C THR A 122 13.34 13.59 18.25
N THR A 123 13.64 14.44 19.23
CA THR A 123 12.71 14.78 20.31
C THR A 123 11.42 15.40 19.78
N ARG A 124 11.52 16.32 18.81
CA ARG A 124 10.35 16.94 18.16
C ARG A 124 9.54 15.93 17.36
N VAL A 125 10.19 15.05 16.60
CA VAL A 125 9.53 13.98 15.84
C VAL A 125 8.75 13.06 16.80
N LEU A 126 9.39 12.62 17.89
CA LEU A 126 8.74 11.78 18.90
C LEU A 126 7.58 12.49 19.61
N ALA A 127 7.72 13.79 19.89
CA ALA A 127 6.63 14.57 20.48
C ALA A 127 5.42 14.67 19.53
N ILE A 128 5.66 14.91 18.24
CA ILE A 128 4.59 14.98 17.24
C ILE A 128 3.93 13.59 17.07
N MET A 129 4.73 12.52 16.99
CA MET A 129 4.21 11.15 16.98
C MET A 129 3.36 10.86 18.22
N GLY A 130 3.80 11.29 19.42
CA GLY A 130 3.04 11.16 20.67
C GLY A 130 1.66 11.83 20.60
N LEU A 131 1.58 13.06 20.04
CA LEU A 131 0.29 13.73 19.83
C LEU A 131 -0.61 12.94 18.88
N ILE A 132 -0.09 12.43 17.77
CA ILE A 132 -0.85 11.64 16.80
C ILE A 132 -1.36 10.35 17.46
N VAL A 133 -0.48 9.58 18.13
CA VAL A 133 -0.87 8.36 18.86
C VAL A 133 -1.94 8.67 19.91
N GLY A 134 -1.75 9.73 20.71
CA GLY A 134 -2.69 10.13 21.75
C GLY A 134 -4.07 10.50 21.20
N LEU A 135 -4.14 11.25 20.09
CA LEU A 135 -5.40 11.62 19.44
C LEU A 135 -6.15 10.38 18.92
N PHE A 136 -5.45 9.46 18.25
CA PHE A 136 -6.09 8.24 17.73
C PHE A 136 -6.39 7.22 18.83
N ALA A 137 -5.61 7.14 19.90
CA ALA A 137 -5.93 6.34 21.07
C ALA A 137 -7.19 6.86 21.79
N LEU A 138 -7.34 8.17 21.95
CA LEU A 138 -8.57 8.78 22.47
C LEU A 138 -9.76 8.52 21.55
N TYR A 139 -9.59 8.67 20.24
CA TYR A 139 -10.63 8.30 19.28
C TYR A 139 -11.06 6.84 19.46
N THR A 140 -10.11 5.90 19.59
CA THR A 140 -10.39 4.48 19.78
C THR A 140 -11.15 4.24 21.08
N LEU A 141 -10.74 4.86 22.18
CA LEU A 141 -11.41 4.73 23.48
C LEU A 141 -12.85 5.26 23.48
N ILE A 142 -13.10 6.38 22.82
CA ILE A 142 -14.40 7.09 22.88
C ILE A 142 -15.39 6.56 21.83
N PHE A 143 -14.92 6.31 20.62
CA PHE A 143 -15.81 6.02 19.49
C PHE A 143 -15.69 4.60 18.92
N SER A 144 -14.66 3.84 19.32
CA SER A 144 -14.33 2.57 18.68
C SER A 144 -13.65 1.59 19.64
N SER A 145 -14.13 1.52 20.91
CA SER A 145 -13.54 0.64 21.92
C SER A 145 -13.77 -0.83 21.58
N PRO A 146 -12.71 -1.65 21.44
CA PRO A 146 -12.85 -3.09 21.20
C PRO A 146 -13.10 -3.89 22.50
N PHE A 147 -13.10 -3.23 23.67
CA PHE A 147 -13.21 -3.86 24.98
C PHE A 147 -14.57 -3.70 25.64
N ASP A 148 -15.57 -3.16 24.90
CA ASP A 148 -16.91 -2.93 25.43
C ASP A 148 -17.59 -4.26 25.78
N ARG A 149 -18.18 -4.30 26.98
CA ARG A 149 -18.88 -5.48 27.50
C ARG A 149 -20.36 -5.44 27.19
N GLN A 150 -20.93 -6.61 27.02
CA GLN A 150 -22.37 -6.83 26.97
C GLN A 150 -22.79 -7.91 27.99
N PHE A 151 -23.86 -7.63 28.73
CA PHE A 151 -24.41 -8.53 29.73
C PHE A 151 -25.94 -8.61 29.59
N PRO A 152 -26.51 -9.84 29.54
CA PRO A 152 -25.83 -11.13 29.49
C PRO A 152 -25.09 -11.34 28.18
N GLY A 153 -23.91 -11.99 28.22
CA GLY A 153 -23.20 -12.41 27.03
C GLY A 153 -24.00 -13.49 26.26
N PRO A 154 -23.98 -13.51 24.93
CA PRO A 154 -24.57 -14.55 24.14
C PRO A 154 -23.82 -15.87 24.37
N LEU A 155 -24.53 -17.01 24.19
CA LEU A 155 -23.93 -18.35 24.31
C LEU A 155 -22.94 -18.63 23.17
N GLU A 156 -23.19 -18.05 21.98
CA GLU A 156 -22.36 -18.18 20.78
C GLU A 156 -22.22 -16.83 20.07
N GLY A 157 -21.10 -16.65 19.39
CA GLY A 157 -20.85 -15.47 18.58
C GLY A 157 -21.41 -15.57 17.17
N ARG A 158 -21.49 -14.42 16.48
CA ARG A 158 -22.08 -14.29 15.14
C ARG A 158 -21.18 -14.80 14.00
N ASP A 159 -19.99 -15.29 14.32
CA ASP A 159 -18.94 -15.69 13.39
C ASP A 159 -18.31 -14.52 12.61
N LEU A 160 -17.12 -14.75 12.08
CA LEU A 160 -16.45 -13.86 11.14
C LEU A 160 -17.17 -13.90 9.78
N ASN A 161 -17.18 -12.80 9.05
CA ASN A 161 -17.67 -12.79 7.68
C ASN A 161 -16.94 -13.87 6.85
N PRO A 162 -17.65 -14.79 6.19
CA PRO A 162 -17.05 -15.84 5.36
C PRO A 162 -15.98 -15.35 4.37
N MET A 163 -16.18 -14.22 3.70
CA MET A 163 -15.20 -13.61 2.79
C MET A 163 -13.88 -13.23 3.50
N LEU A 164 -13.88 -13.14 4.82
CA LEU A 164 -12.71 -12.84 5.63
C LEU A 164 -12.05 -14.08 6.22
N GLN A 165 -12.65 -15.27 6.05
CA GLN A 165 -12.10 -16.53 6.57
C GLN A 165 -11.06 -17.12 5.61
N ASP A 166 -10.04 -16.31 5.33
CA ASP A 166 -8.96 -16.61 4.40
C ASP A 166 -7.59 -16.16 4.92
N ILE A 167 -6.51 -16.75 4.40
CA ILE A 167 -5.13 -16.38 4.73
C ILE A 167 -4.84 -14.92 4.38
N GLY A 168 -5.55 -14.36 3.40
CA GLY A 168 -5.46 -12.95 3.02
C GLY A 168 -5.76 -12.03 4.20
N LEU A 169 -6.79 -12.33 5.02
CA LEU A 169 -7.09 -11.56 6.23
C LEU A 169 -5.95 -11.61 7.26
N ILE A 170 -5.23 -12.73 7.35
CA ILE A 170 -4.14 -12.87 8.33
C ILE A 170 -2.98 -11.93 7.98
N ILE A 171 -2.63 -11.80 6.70
CA ILE A 171 -1.37 -11.19 6.26
C ILE A 171 -1.56 -9.78 5.67
N HIS A 172 -2.58 -9.59 4.79
CA HIS A 172 -2.73 -8.35 4.03
C HIS A 172 -3.02 -7.12 4.89
N PRO A 173 -4.02 -7.10 5.83
CA PRO A 173 -4.33 -5.89 6.58
C PRO A 173 -3.19 -5.42 7.48
N PRO A 174 -2.45 -6.28 8.22
CA PRO A 174 -1.30 -5.84 8.99
C PRO A 174 -0.22 -5.15 8.16
N LEU A 175 0.10 -5.68 6.98
CA LEU A 175 1.09 -5.07 6.09
C LEU A 175 0.60 -3.74 5.52
N LEU A 176 -0.68 -3.68 5.14
CA LEU A 176 -1.30 -2.46 4.65
C LEU A 176 -1.26 -1.36 5.72
N TYR A 177 -1.66 -1.67 6.97
CA TYR A 177 -1.63 -0.71 8.08
C TYR A 177 -0.23 -0.21 8.37
N LEU A 178 0.76 -1.09 8.44
CA LEU A 178 2.16 -0.68 8.62
C LEU A 178 2.61 0.28 7.51
N GLY A 179 2.21 0.05 6.29
CA GLY A 179 2.50 0.95 5.17
C GLY A 179 1.82 2.32 5.30
N TYR A 180 0.50 2.33 5.53
CA TYR A 180 -0.29 3.55 5.68
C TYR A 180 0.23 4.45 6.79
N VAL A 181 0.32 3.85 7.97
CA VAL A 181 0.61 4.56 9.22
C VAL A 181 2.06 5.03 9.25
N GLY A 182 2.97 4.31 8.60
CA GLY A 182 4.38 4.64 8.60
C GLY A 182 4.70 6.02 8.04
N PHE A 183 3.86 6.55 7.13
CA PHE A 183 4.03 7.91 6.62
C PHE A 183 3.77 9.01 7.68
N ALA A 184 3.19 8.67 8.85
CA ALA A 184 3.13 9.57 10.00
C ALA A 184 4.52 10.00 10.47
N VAL A 185 5.53 9.15 10.33
CA VAL A 185 6.92 9.49 10.66
C VAL A 185 7.45 10.59 9.73
N ASN A 186 7.19 10.49 8.42
CA ASN A 186 7.59 11.52 7.46
C ASN A 186 6.86 12.84 7.69
N PHE A 187 5.56 12.78 8.02
CA PHE A 187 4.79 13.92 8.46
C PHE A 187 5.42 14.56 9.70
N ALA A 188 5.77 13.78 10.72
CA ALA A 188 6.40 14.27 11.94
C ALA A 188 7.78 14.91 11.66
N PHE A 189 8.59 14.33 10.75
CA PHE A 189 9.84 14.96 10.29
C PHE A 189 9.59 16.29 9.58
N ALA A 190 8.57 16.39 8.72
CA ALA A 190 8.21 17.62 8.03
C ALA A 190 7.78 18.72 9.03
N MET A 191 6.96 18.38 10.02
CA MET A 191 6.54 19.32 11.08
C MET A 191 7.72 19.74 11.94
N ALA A 192 8.60 18.81 12.34
CA ALA A 192 9.81 19.12 13.09
C ALA A 192 10.76 20.04 12.30
N ALA A 193 10.90 19.82 10.99
CA ALA A 193 11.69 20.67 10.10
C ALA A 193 11.12 22.08 10.00
N LEU A 194 9.82 22.23 9.79
CA LEU A 194 9.12 23.52 9.72
C LEU A 194 9.26 24.29 11.03
N TYR A 195 9.03 23.62 12.17
CA TYR A 195 9.19 24.25 13.48
C TYR A 195 10.62 24.69 13.76
N SER A 196 11.61 23.94 13.25
CA SER A 196 13.03 24.25 13.42
C SER A 196 13.54 25.30 12.43
N GLY A 197 12.77 25.65 11.40
CA GLY A 197 13.23 26.46 10.27
C GLY A 197 14.38 25.81 9.50
N ARG A 198 14.48 24.45 9.53
CA ARG A 198 15.62 23.72 8.99
C ARG A 198 15.14 22.52 8.17
N LEU A 199 15.29 22.63 6.86
CA LEU A 199 15.15 21.52 5.93
C LEU A 199 16.41 21.45 5.06
N ASP A 200 17.38 20.69 5.52
CA ASP A 200 18.63 20.46 4.82
C ASP A 200 18.72 19.00 4.33
N GLY A 201 19.81 18.70 3.59
CA GLY A 201 20.08 17.34 3.11
C GLY A 201 20.20 16.30 4.24
N ALA A 202 20.55 16.71 5.46
CA ALA A 202 20.62 15.83 6.61
C ALA A 202 19.22 15.40 7.08
N VAL A 203 18.26 16.32 7.20
CA VAL A 203 16.87 16.02 7.56
C VAL A 203 16.23 15.12 6.49
N ALA A 204 16.46 15.43 5.20
CA ALA A 204 15.99 14.56 4.11
C ALA A 204 16.62 13.16 4.17
N HIS A 205 17.90 13.06 4.50
CA HIS A 205 18.59 11.78 4.71
C HIS A 205 17.99 10.98 5.86
N TRP A 206 17.69 11.62 7.00
CA TRP A 206 17.11 10.96 8.16
C TRP A 206 15.65 10.53 7.95
N SER A 207 14.88 11.32 7.20
CA SER A 207 13.47 11.04 6.89
C SER A 207 13.29 9.93 5.85
N ARG A 208 14.20 9.79 4.88
CA ARG A 208 14.09 8.87 3.75
C ARG A 208 13.92 7.38 4.10
N PRO A 209 14.59 6.78 5.14
CA PRO A 209 14.38 5.38 5.49
C PRO A 209 12.95 5.06 5.88
N TRP A 210 12.33 5.99 6.60
CA TRP A 210 10.95 5.84 7.08
C TRP A 210 9.96 5.85 5.91
N ALA A 211 10.15 6.78 4.95
CA ALA A 211 9.37 6.77 3.71
C ALA A 211 9.55 5.47 2.92
N LEU A 212 10.79 4.96 2.83
CA LEU A 212 11.08 3.72 2.11
C LEU A 212 10.48 2.50 2.81
N GLY A 213 10.56 2.43 4.15
CA GLY A 213 9.94 1.36 4.94
C GLY A 213 8.43 1.34 4.79
N SER A 214 7.78 2.50 4.94
CA SER A 214 6.34 2.66 4.73
C SER A 214 5.92 2.26 3.31
N TRP A 215 6.67 2.69 2.31
CA TRP A 215 6.43 2.35 0.90
C TRP A 215 6.56 0.85 0.63
N VAL A 216 7.54 0.16 1.23
CA VAL A 216 7.70 -1.30 1.09
C VAL A 216 6.52 -2.04 1.70
N PHE A 217 6.10 -1.69 2.92
CA PHE A 217 4.93 -2.31 3.56
C PHE A 217 3.64 -2.03 2.79
N LEU A 218 3.46 -0.80 2.30
CA LEU A 218 2.28 -0.44 1.52
C LEU A 218 2.26 -1.17 0.16
N THR A 219 3.42 -1.31 -0.51
CA THR A 219 3.53 -2.12 -1.72
C THR A 219 3.16 -3.58 -1.44
N ALA A 220 3.64 -4.14 -0.32
CA ALA A 220 3.28 -5.49 0.12
C ALA A 220 1.78 -5.64 0.34
N GLY A 221 1.18 -4.69 1.05
CA GLY A 221 -0.27 -4.66 1.30
C GLY A 221 -1.07 -4.62 0.00
N ILE A 222 -0.76 -3.70 -0.91
CA ILE A 222 -1.47 -3.56 -2.21
C ILE A 222 -1.33 -4.85 -3.04
N VAL A 223 -0.13 -5.39 -3.16
CA VAL A 223 0.14 -6.60 -3.96
C VAL A 223 -0.61 -7.81 -3.42
N LEU A 224 -0.58 -8.01 -2.09
CA LEU A 224 -1.30 -9.12 -1.46
C LEU A 224 -2.81 -8.94 -1.48
N GLY A 225 -3.31 -7.71 -1.34
CA GLY A 225 -4.75 -7.42 -1.47
C GLY A 225 -5.27 -7.69 -2.89
N SER A 226 -4.52 -7.26 -3.90
CA SER A 226 -4.82 -7.54 -5.30
C SER A 226 -4.82 -9.06 -5.61
N TRP A 227 -3.87 -9.81 -5.02
CA TRP A 227 -3.83 -11.26 -5.16
C TRP A 227 -5.01 -11.92 -4.43
N TRP A 228 -5.34 -11.47 -3.21
CA TRP A 228 -6.48 -11.95 -2.44
C TRP A 228 -7.80 -11.70 -3.17
N ALA A 229 -8.03 -10.50 -3.70
CA ALA A 229 -9.21 -10.20 -4.51
C ALA A 229 -9.35 -11.13 -5.73
N TYR A 230 -8.23 -11.50 -6.36
CA TYR A 230 -8.22 -12.37 -7.52
C TYR A 230 -8.70 -13.78 -7.23
N TYR A 231 -8.24 -14.41 -6.13
CA TYR A 231 -8.61 -15.79 -5.87
C TYR A 231 -9.84 -15.94 -4.97
N GLU A 232 -10.26 -14.91 -4.23
CA GLU A 232 -11.37 -14.99 -3.28
C GLU A 232 -12.70 -14.49 -3.85
N LEU A 233 -12.70 -13.35 -4.56
CA LEU A 233 -13.97 -12.72 -4.96
C LEU A 233 -14.71 -13.46 -6.09
N GLY A 234 -14.05 -14.34 -6.82
CA GLY A 234 -14.69 -15.07 -7.91
C GLY A 234 -15.03 -14.23 -9.15
N TRP A 235 -14.50 -13.00 -9.25
CA TRP A 235 -14.81 -12.11 -10.38
C TRP A 235 -13.80 -12.21 -11.54
N GLY A 236 -12.71 -12.96 -11.36
CA GLY A 236 -11.66 -13.15 -12.35
C GLY A 236 -10.81 -11.91 -12.63
N GLY A 237 -10.95 -10.87 -11.82
CA GLY A 237 -10.14 -9.65 -11.87
C GLY A 237 -9.14 -9.56 -10.72
N TRP A 238 -8.11 -8.75 -10.89
CA TRP A 238 -7.05 -8.51 -9.90
C TRP A 238 -7.06 -7.07 -9.37
N TRP A 239 -7.82 -6.14 -10.00
CA TRP A 239 -8.00 -4.73 -9.64
C TRP A 239 -9.29 -4.21 -10.25
N PHE A 240 -10.13 -3.58 -9.44
CA PHE A 240 -11.48 -3.17 -9.85
C PHE A 240 -11.69 -1.65 -9.81
N TRP A 241 -10.67 -0.87 -9.45
CA TRP A 241 -10.77 0.55 -9.19
C TRP A 241 -11.83 0.86 -8.10
N ASP A 242 -12.00 -0.07 -7.17
CA ASP A 242 -12.85 0.12 -6.00
C ASP A 242 -12.33 1.28 -5.16
N PRO A 243 -13.23 2.09 -4.51
CA PRO A 243 -12.80 3.22 -3.69
C PRO A 243 -11.78 2.88 -2.59
N VAL A 244 -11.85 1.68 -2.00
CA VAL A 244 -10.89 1.24 -0.98
C VAL A 244 -9.56 0.81 -1.60
N GLU A 245 -9.57 0.15 -2.76
CA GLU A 245 -8.36 -0.10 -3.54
C GLU A 245 -7.67 1.22 -3.90
N ASN A 246 -8.43 2.16 -4.46
CA ASN A 246 -7.95 3.49 -4.83
C ASN A 246 -7.36 4.23 -3.62
N ALA A 247 -8.04 4.15 -2.45
CA ALA A 247 -7.57 4.76 -1.21
C ALA A 247 -6.19 4.23 -0.78
N SER A 248 -5.84 2.99 -1.11
CA SER A 248 -4.51 2.44 -0.85
C SER A 248 -3.45 2.95 -1.85
N LEU A 249 -3.83 3.15 -3.10
CA LEU A 249 -2.94 3.59 -4.17
C LEU A 249 -2.58 5.09 -4.04
N LEU A 250 -3.48 5.92 -3.51
CA LEU A 250 -3.25 7.36 -3.33
C LEU A 250 -1.96 7.67 -2.52
N PRO A 251 -1.80 7.18 -1.28
CA PRO A 251 -0.57 7.41 -0.50
C PRO A 251 0.64 6.67 -1.08
N TRP A 252 0.46 5.58 -1.83
CA TRP A 252 1.55 4.90 -2.53
C TRP A 252 2.14 5.77 -3.64
N LEU A 253 1.30 6.44 -4.44
CA LEU A 253 1.73 7.37 -5.50
C LEU A 253 2.50 8.56 -4.91
N LEU A 254 1.92 9.24 -3.89
CA LEU A 254 2.62 10.36 -3.26
C LEU A 254 3.83 9.92 -2.44
N GLY A 255 3.80 8.75 -1.82
CA GLY A 255 4.96 8.16 -1.14
C GLY A 255 6.11 7.87 -2.11
N THR A 256 5.79 7.42 -3.34
CA THR A 256 6.77 7.26 -4.43
C THR A 256 7.35 8.61 -4.85
N ALA A 257 6.51 9.62 -5.02
CA ALA A 257 6.97 10.99 -5.31
C ALA A 257 7.85 11.56 -4.18
N LEU A 258 7.45 11.35 -2.93
CA LEU A 258 8.19 11.76 -1.73
C LEU A 258 9.59 11.11 -1.69
N LEU A 259 9.70 9.81 -1.96
CA LEU A 259 10.99 9.12 -2.00
C LEU A 259 11.95 9.75 -3.01
N HIS A 260 11.47 10.11 -4.18
CA HIS A 260 12.27 10.75 -5.22
C HIS A 260 12.62 12.19 -4.84
N ALA A 261 11.70 12.96 -4.27
CA ALA A 261 11.95 14.30 -3.78
C ALA A 261 12.99 14.32 -2.64
N LEU A 262 12.92 13.37 -1.69
CA LEU A 262 13.89 13.19 -0.62
C LEU A 262 15.30 12.90 -1.15
N ILE A 263 15.42 12.09 -2.22
CA ILE A 263 16.72 11.80 -2.86
C ILE A 263 17.31 13.07 -3.46
N VAL A 264 16.51 13.88 -4.16
CA VAL A 264 17.00 15.14 -4.75
C VAL A 264 17.34 16.15 -3.65
N CYS A 265 16.52 16.27 -2.61
CA CYS A 265 16.77 17.15 -1.48
C CYS A 265 18.07 16.77 -0.75
N GLU A 266 18.29 15.48 -0.47
CA GLU A 266 19.51 14.97 0.17
C GLU A 266 20.77 15.24 -0.66
N LYS A 267 20.71 15.03 -1.98
CA LYS A 267 21.89 15.08 -2.85
C LYS A 267 22.18 16.47 -3.42
N ARG A 268 21.15 17.29 -3.57
CA ARG A 268 21.22 18.54 -4.33
C ARG A 268 20.67 19.76 -3.57
N GLY A 269 20.03 19.56 -2.40
CA GLY A 269 19.37 20.65 -1.66
C GLY A 269 18.15 21.23 -2.39
N ALA A 270 17.64 20.57 -3.44
CA ALA A 270 16.48 21.02 -4.21
C ALA A 270 15.19 20.30 -3.78
N TYR A 271 14.03 20.83 -4.17
CA TYR A 271 12.70 20.27 -3.88
C TYR A 271 12.32 20.22 -2.38
N GLY A 272 12.91 21.06 -1.52
CA GLY A 272 12.59 21.10 -0.09
C GLY A 272 11.10 21.32 0.19
N HIS A 273 10.47 22.32 -0.46
CA HIS A 273 9.02 22.57 -0.31
C HIS A 273 8.18 21.38 -0.78
N ALA A 274 8.60 20.71 -1.87
CA ALA A 274 7.92 19.51 -2.33
C ALA A 274 8.03 18.36 -1.31
N VAL A 275 9.18 18.18 -0.66
CA VAL A 275 9.36 17.19 0.41
C VAL A 275 8.40 17.46 1.57
N LEU A 276 8.24 18.73 1.99
CA LEU A 276 7.31 19.09 3.06
C LEU A 276 5.86 18.82 2.69
N LEU A 277 5.41 19.31 1.54
CA LEU A 277 4.04 19.13 1.08
C LEU A 277 3.72 17.65 0.81
N LEU A 278 4.62 16.92 0.15
CA LEU A 278 4.43 15.50 -0.11
C LEU A 278 4.37 14.70 1.20
N SER A 279 5.17 15.04 2.22
CA SER A 279 5.09 14.40 3.54
C SER A 279 3.74 14.66 4.21
N ILE A 280 3.22 15.89 4.14
CA ILE A 280 1.92 16.27 4.70
C ILE A 280 0.81 15.51 3.98
N PHE A 281 0.76 15.60 2.64
CA PHE A 281 -0.34 15.02 1.87
C PHE A 281 -0.30 13.50 1.82
N THR A 282 0.87 12.85 1.83
CA THR A 282 0.95 11.39 1.85
C THR A 282 0.30 10.83 3.12
N PHE A 283 0.58 11.41 4.29
CA PHE A 283 -0.07 11.00 5.54
C PHE A 283 -1.55 11.40 5.58
N ALA A 284 -1.91 12.59 5.08
CA ALA A 284 -3.31 13.01 4.98
C ALA A 284 -4.14 12.05 4.10
N LEU A 285 -3.59 11.56 2.99
CA LEU A 285 -4.25 10.56 2.14
C LEU A 285 -4.36 9.19 2.80
N SER A 286 -3.40 8.81 3.66
CA SER A 286 -3.53 7.61 4.49
C SER A 286 -4.71 7.71 5.46
N LEU A 287 -4.88 8.88 6.10
CA LEU A 287 -6.03 9.14 6.97
C LEU A 287 -7.35 9.22 6.19
N LEU A 288 -7.33 9.83 5.01
CA LEU A 288 -8.48 9.86 4.12
C LEU A 288 -8.90 8.44 3.69
N GLY A 289 -7.94 7.55 3.39
CA GLY A 289 -8.20 6.14 3.14
C GLY A 289 -8.86 5.45 4.35
N THR A 290 -8.37 5.73 5.55
CA THR A 290 -8.97 5.23 6.80
C THR A 290 -10.42 5.70 6.97
N PHE A 291 -10.73 6.95 6.58
CA PHE A 291 -12.09 7.47 6.53
C PHE A 291 -12.95 6.73 5.50
N VAL A 292 -12.47 6.56 4.26
CA VAL A 292 -13.21 5.89 3.18
C VAL A 292 -13.66 4.49 3.57
N VAL A 293 -12.73 3.70 4.14
CA VAL A 293 -13.01 2.31 4.57
C VAL A 293 -14.10 2.22 5.65
N ARG A 294 -14.22 3.25 6.51
CA ARG A 294 -15.07 3.20 7.72
C ARG A 294 -16.34 4.01 7.65
N SER A 295 -16.40 5.02 6.81
CA SER A 295 -17.56 5.92 6.74
C SER A 295 -18.76 5.31 6.04
N GLY A 296 -18.54 4.33 5.13
CA GLY A 296 -19.57 3.82 4.23
C GLY A 296 -20.16 4.85 3.27
N VAL A 297 -19.52 6.01 3.15
CA VAL A 297 -19.97 7.10 2.23
C VAL A 297 -19.79 6.68 0.78
N LEU A 298 -18.79 5.85 0.48
CA LEU A 298 -18.55 5.29 -0.84
C LEU A 298 -18.92 3.80 -0.84
N THR A 299 -19.68 3.38 -1.84
CA THR A 299 -20.01 1.97 -2.04
C THR A 299 -18.74 1.19 -2.40
N SER A 300 -18.39 0.20 -1.59
CA SER A 300 -17.22 -0.65 -1.77
C SER A 300 -17.50 -2.05 -1.28
N VAL A 301 -16.96 -3.04 -1.99
CA VAL A 301 -16.99 -4.46 -1.55
C VAL A 301 -16.14 -4.71 -0.31
N HIS A 302 -15.23 -3.79 0.02
CA HIS A 302 -14.35 -3.84 1.19
C HIS A 302 -14.94 -3.10 2.42
N ALA A 303 -16.15 -2.54 2.31
CA ALA A 303 -16.81 -1.82 3.40
C ALA A 303 -17.59 -2.80 4.30
N PHE A 304 -16.90 -3.56 5.13
CA PHE A 304 -17.52 -4.55 6.04
C PHE A 304 -18.15 -3.96 7.30
N ALA A 305 -17.83 -2.72 7.64
CA ALA A 305 -18.34 -2.02 8.82
C ALA A 305 -18.58 -0.54 8.49
N VAL A 306 -19.85 -0.21 8.27
CA VAL A 306 -20.27 1.15 7.90
C VAL A 306 -20.82 1.87 9.13
N ASP A 307 -20.16 2.94 9.55
CA ASP A 307 -20.63 3.84 10.60
C ASP A 307 -20.35 5.30 10.23
N PRO A 308 -21.36 6.06 9.76
CA PRO A 308 -21.18 7.45 9.34
C PRO A 308 -20.70 8.37 10.45
N SER A 309 -21.06 8.11 11.72
CA SER A 309 -20.68 8.97 12.86
C SER A 309 -19.18 8.86 13.16
N ARG A 310 -18.65 7.65 13.14
CA ARG A 310 -17.22 7.35 13.28
C ARG A 310 -16.42 7.90 12.11
N GLY A 311 -16.98 7.81 10.88
CA GLY A 311 -16.41 8.41 9.69
C GLY A 311 -16.26 9.92 9.81
N LEU A 312 -17.31 10.64 10.21
CA LEU A 312 -17.27 12.10 10.37
C LEU A 312 -16.19 12.53 11.38
N THR A 313 -16.05 11.83 12.50
CA THR A 313 -15.03 12.15 13.50
C THR A 313 -13.61 11.97 12.94
N LEU A 314 -13.35 10.93 12.14
CA LEU A 314 -12.07 10.76 11.45
C LEU A 314 -11.80 11.88 10.44
N LEU A 315 -12.83 12.34 9.72
CA LEU A 315 -12.71 13.45 8.78
C LEU A 315 -12.39 14.77 9.51
N LEU A 316 -12.99 15.01 10.68
CA LEU A 316 -12.68 16.17 11.52
C LEU A 316 -11.23 16.11 12.05
N LEU A 317 -10.74 14.94 12.47
CA LEU A 317 -9.34 14.76 12.87
C LEU A 317 -8.39 15.00 11.70
N LEU A 318 -8.70 14.50 10.52
CA LEU A 318 -7.93 14.78 9.30
C LEU A 318 -7.90 16.29 9.00
N GLY A 319 -9.07 16.94 9.05
CA GLY A 319 -9.19 18.38 8.83
C GLY A 319 -8.35 19.20 9.82
N LEU A 320 -8.39 18.82 11.09
CA LEU A 320 -7.57 19.45 12.15
C LEU A 320 -6.08 19.29 11.86
N LEU A 321 -5.61 18.05 11.63
CA LEU A 321 -4.20 17.77 11.36
C LEU A 321 -3.70 18.48 10.10
N LEU A 322 -4.50 18.46 9.04
CA LEU A 322 -4.14 19.11 7.77
C LEU A 322 -4.11 20.64 7.91
N THR A 323 -5.10 21.23 8.59
CA THR A 323 -5.14 22.68 8.86
C THR A 323 -3.94 23.12 9.68
N CYS A 324 -3.62 22.41 10.78
CA CYS A 324 -2.44 22.72 11.60
C CYS A 324 -1.13 22.61 10.77
N ALA A 325 -1.00 21.55 9.96
CA ALA A 325 0.19 21.32 9.15
C ALA A 325 0.37 22.38 8.05
N LEU A 326 -0.70 22.72 7.31
CA LEU A 326 -0.65 23.73 6.25
C LEU A 326 -0.48 25.14 6.81
N THR A 327 -1.07 25.45 7.97
CA THR A 327 -0.84 26.71 8.66
C THR A 327 0.63 26.84 9.07
N LEU A 328 1.20 25.78 9.67
CA LEU A 328 2.63 25.78 10.01
C LEU A 328 3.51 25.92 8.77
N PHE A 329 3.14 25.24 7.67
CA PHE A 329 3.83 25.38 6.38
C PHE A 329 3.74 26.82 5.88
N ALA A 330 2.58 27.44 5.84
CA ALA A 330 2.40 28.80 5.37
C ALA A 330 3.18 29.84 6.20
N LEU A 331 3.28 29.63 7.52
CA LEU A 331 3.98 30.54 8.43
C LEU A 331 5.51 30.35 8.46
N ARG A 332 6.03 29.15 8.13
CA ARG A 332 7.41 28.75 8.37
C ARG A 332 8.16 28.25 7.14
N ALA A 333 7.50 28.10 5.97
CA ALA A 333 8.12 27.53 4.78
C ALA A 333 9.03 28.52 4.04
N ASP A 334 9.29 29.71 4.56
CA ASP A 334 10.32 30.64 4.04
C ASP A 334 11.74 30.08 4.27
N ILE A 335 11.92 28.83 3.87
CA ILE A 335 13.19 28.16 3.84
C ILE A 335 13.85 28.60 2.54
N ARG A 336 14.74 29.59 2.63
CA ARG A 336 15.58 30.04 1.55
C ARG A 336 16.52 28.92 1.11
N ALA A 337 15.95 27.93 0.40
CA ALA A 337 16.78 26.98 -0.30
C ALA A 337 17.46 27.70 -1.47
N PRO A 338 18.78 27.58 -1.65
CA PRO A 338 19.42 28.11 -2.83
C PRO A 338 18.73 27.49 -4.06
N TYR A 339 18.23 28.34 -4.97
CA TYR A 339 17.64 27.88 -6.23
C TYR A 339 18.71 27.14 -7.03
N ALA A 340 18.75 25.83 -6.91
CA ALA A 340 19.63 25.01 -7.73
C ALA A 340 19.15 25.11 -9.18
N ARG A 341 19.92 25.78 -10.04
CA ARG A 341 19.65 25.76 -11.48
C ARG A 341 20.08 24.41 -12.05
N PHE A 342 19.18 23.74 -12.74
CA PHE A 342 19.44 22.47 -13.43
C PHE A 342 18.70 22.43 -14.76
N GLY A 343 19.27 21.73 -15.75
CA GLY A 343 18.63 21.55 -17.05
C GLY A 343 17.42 20.61 -16.96
N LEU A 344 16.43 20.81 -17.81
CA LEU A 344 15.25 19.94 -17.89
C LEU A 344 15.61 18.47 -18.14
N LEU A 345 16.63 18.22 -18.95
CA LEU A 345 17.12 16.88 -19.27
C LEU A 345 18.21 16.38 -18.30
N SER A 346 18.37 17.01 -17.14
CA SER A 346 19.23 16.50 -16.07
C SER A 346 18.50 15.47 -15.22
N LYS A 347 19.23 14.77 -14.35
CA LYS A 347 18.62 13.81 -13.41
C LYS A 347 17.60 14.49 -12.49
N GLU A 348 17.89 15.69 -12.03
CA GLU A 348 16.99 16.52 -11.22
C GLU A 348 15.70 16.87 -11.99
N GLY A 349 15.84 17.33 -13.24
CA GLY A 349 14.70 17.72 -14.07
C GLY A 349 13.76 16.56 -14.37
N LEU A 350 14.30 15.40 -14.76
CA LEU A 350 13.47 14.22 -15.05
C LEU A 350 12.86 13.60 -13.79
N LEU A 351 13.54 13.65 -12.63
CA LEU A 351 12.93 13.29 -11.36
C LEU A 351 11.80 14.26 -10.97
N GLY A 352 11.96 15.55 -11.25
CA GLY A 352 10.90 16.54 -11.08
C GLY A 352 9.68 16.27 -11.96
N ALA A 353 9.90 15.91 -13.23
CA ALA A 353 8.84 15.51 -14.14
C ALA A 353 8.12 14.23 -13.65
N ALA A 354 8.87 13.24 -13.16
CA ALA A 354 8.29 12.02 -12.58
C ALA A 354 7.47 12.32 -11.32
N ILE A 355 7.96 13.19 -10.42
CA ILE A 355 7.21 13.64 -9.23
C ILE A 355 5.90 14.32 -9.66
N LEU A 356 5.95 15.20 -10.66
CA LEU A 356 4.76 15.89 -11.18
C LEU A 356 3.75 14.89 -11.76
N LEU A 357 4.18 13.93 -12.58
CA LEU A 357 3.30 12.89 -13.15
C LEU A 357 2.63 12.04 -12.06
N LEU A 358 3.38 11.67 -11.01
CA LEU A 358 2.83 10.94 -9.87
C LEU A 358 1.79 11.77 -9.10
N CYS A 359 2.03 13.07 -8.93
CA CYS A 359 1.07 13.98 -8.29
C CYS A 359 -0.19 14.15 -9.15
N VAL A 360 -0.06 14.28 -10.47
CA VAL A 360 -1.19 14.38 -11.40
C VAL A 360 -1.99 13.08 -11.40
N ALA A 361 -1.33 11.92 -11.44
CA ALA A 361 -2.00 10.62 -11.35
C ALA A 361 -2.76 10.47 -10.02
N CYS A 362 -2.16 10.88 -8.91
CA CYS A 362 -2.81 10.89 -7.60
C CYS A 362 -4.03 11.82 -7.55
N ALA A 363 -3.92 13.04 -8.07
CA ALA A 363 -5.02 14.00 -8.12
C ALA A 363 -6.17 13.50 -9.00
N SER A 364 -5.87 12.91 -10.15
CA SER A 364 -6.88 12.32 -11.05
C SER A 364 -7.59 11.13 -10.41
N LEU A 365 -6.85 10.27 -9.69
CA LEU A 365 -7.39 9.14 -8.96
C LEU A 365 -8.31 9.62 -7.81
N LEU A 366 -7.85 10.62 -7.05
CA LEU A 366 -8.64 11.23 -5.97
C LEU A 366 -9.95 11.82 -6.51
N LEU A 367 -9.86 12.60 -7.60
CA LEU A 367 -11.03 13.20 -8.25
C LEU A 367 -12.03 12.13 -8.67
N GLY A 368 -11.60 11.11 -9.42
CA GLY A 368 -12.49 10.04 -9.89
C GLY A 368 -13.13 9.24 -8.75
N THR A 369 -12.39 9.01 -7.67
CA THR A 369 -12.88 8.24 -6.51
C THR A 369 -13.95 9.01 -5.73
N PHE A 370 -13.78 10.34 -5.55
CA PHE A 370 -14.70 11.15 -4.75
C PHE A 370 -15.76 11.88 -5.58
N TYR A 371 -15.62 11.92 -6.91
CA TYR A 371 -16.55 12.60 -7.80
C TYR A 371 -18.03 12.12 -7.64
N PRO A 372 -18.30 10.79 -7.54
CA PRO A 372 -19.68 10.31 -7.31
C PRO A 372 -20.30 10.86 -6.03
N MET A 373 -19.53 10.92 -4.94
CA MET A 373 -19.98 11.45 -3.66
C MET A 373 -20.31 12.93 -3.74
N VAL A 374 -19.44 13.74 -4.36
CA VAL A 374 -19.66 15.18 -4.52
C VAL A 374 -20.89 15.42 -5.40
N PHE A 375 -21.03 14.68 -6.50
CA PHE A 375 -22.16 14.79 -7.43
C PHE A 375 -23.50 14.50 -6.73
N GLN A 376 -23.54 13.45 -5.91
CA GLN A 376 -24.71 13.09 -5.11
C GLN A 376 -24.99 14.12 -4.01
N SER A 377 -23.96 14.63 -3.33
CA SER A 377 -24.11 15.66 -2.28
C SER A 377 -24.65 16.99 -2.81
N LEU A 378 -24.40 17.30 -4.08
CA LEU A 378 -24.95 18.46 -4.77
C LEU A 378 -26.36 18.24 -5.35
N HIS A 379 -26.97 17.08 -5.06
CA HIS A 379 -28.30 16.67 -5.58
C HIS A 379 -28.38 16.64 -7.12
N LEU A 380 -27.25 16.39 -7.82
CA LEU A 380 -27.19 16.32 -9.27
C LEU A 380 -27.56 14.92 -9.83
N GLY A 381 -27.93 13.99 -8.96
CA GLY A 381 -28.28 12.61 -9.30
C GLY A 381 -27.24 11.60 -8.81
N SER A 382 -27.32 10.35 -9.30
CA SER A 382 -26.35 9.30 -9.03
C SER A 382 -25.46 9.10 -10.25
N LEU A 383 -24.15 9.04 -10.03
CA LEU A 383 -23.12 8.77 -11.04
C LEU A 383 -22.21 7.67 -10.56
N SER A 384 -21.80 6.77 -11.46
CA SER A 384 -20.79 5.76 -11.21
C SER A 384 -19.54 6.07 -12.04
N VAL A 385 -18.39 6.10 -11.37
CA VAL A 385 -17.07 6.25 -12.01
C VAL A 385 -16.35 4.91 -11.87
N GLY A 386 -16.05 4.27 -12.99
CA GLY A 386 -15.47 2.94 -13.03
C GLY A 386 -14.19 2.85 -13.87
N ALA A 387 -13.78 1.63 -14.18
CA ALA A 387 -12.56 1.31 -14.93
C ALA A 387 -12.35 2.13 -16.22
N PRO A 388 -13.38 2.45 -17.05
CA PRO A 388 -13.16 3.26 -18.25
C PRO A 388 -12.53 4.63 -17.96
N TYR A 389 -13.02 5.34 -16.93
CA TYR A 389 -12.44 6.63 -16.53
C TYR A 389 -10.98 6.49 -16.08
N PHE A 390 -10.76 5.58 -15.12
CA PHE A 390 -9.42 5.42 -14.53
C PHE A 390 -8.40 4.93 -15.57
N ASN A 391 -8.76 3.96 -16.39
CA ASN A 391 -7.86 3.43 -17.43
C ASN A 391 -7.51 4.50 -18.47
N THR A 392 -8.49 5.33 -18.89
CA THR A 392 -8.26 6.39 -19.89
C THR A 392 -7.26 7.43 -19.42
N ILE A 393 -7.25 7.77 -18.13
CA ILE A 393 -6.36 8.78 -17.58
C ILE A 393 -5.06 8.16 -17.05
N PHE A 394 -5.17 7.08 -16.27
CA PHE A 394 -4.03 6.52 -15.54
C PHE A 394 -3.04 5.81 -16.46
N VAL A 395 -3.51 5.07 -17.47
CA VAL A 395 -2.62 4.31 -18.38
C VAL A 395 -1.67 5.21 -19.15
N PRO A 396 -2.11 6.31 -19.81
CA PRO A 396 -1.19 7.22 -20.49
C PRO A 396 -0.16 7.86 -19.53
N LEU A 397 -0.58 8.26 -18.33
CA LEU A 397 0.33 8.82 -17.32
C LEU A 397 1.38 7.80 -16.88
N ALA A 398 0.98 6.54 -16.67
CA ALA A 398 1.88 5.45 -16.33
C ALA A 398 2.88 5.16 -17.46
N LEU A 399 2.44 5.14 -18.70
CA LEU A 399 3.32 4.96 -19.86
C LEU A 399 4.33 6.10 -20.01
N CYS A 400 3.91 7.35 -19.81
CA CYS A 400 4.82 8.50 -19.77
C CYS A 400 5.85 8.37 -18.66
N LEU A 401 5.43 7.98 -17.45
CA LEU A 401 6.33 7.75 -16.32
C LEU A 401 7.34 6.64 -16.63
N MET A 402 6.89 5.51 -17.17
CA MET A 402 7.77 4.41 -17.57
C MET A 402 8.75 4.83 -18.67
N ALA A 403 8.32 5.63 -19.64
CA ALA A 403 9.21 6.19 -20.66
C ALA A 403 10.30 7.08 -20.06
N LEU A 404 9.97 7.91 -19.06
CA LEU A 404 10.98 8.67 -18.29
C LEU A 404 11.95 7.74 -17.54
N MET A 405 11.45 6.65 -16.95
CA MET A 405 12.28 5.68 -16.23
C MET A 405 13.31 5.01 -17.14
N THR A 406 13.05 4.83 -18.44
CA THR A 406 14.04 4.27 -19.39
C THR A 406 15.30 5.10 -19.50
N GLN A 407 15.24 6.38 -19.11
CA GLN A 407 16.39 7.29 -19.16
C GLN A 407 17.28 7.21 -17.89
N LEU A 408 16.82 6.56 -16.81
CA LEU A 408 17.53 6.49 -15.51
C LEU A 408 19.00 6.07 -15.62
N PRO A 409 19.38 5.04 -16.39
CA PRO A 409 20.78 4.62 -16.50
C PRO A 409 21.69 5.64 -17.18
N ARG A 410 21.11 6.58 -17.93
CA ARG A 410 21.82 7.60 -18.72
C ARG A 410 21.98 8.92 -18.00
N LEU A 411 21.28 9.10 -16.88
CA LEU A 411 21.24 10.39 -16.19
C LEU A 411 22.41 10.59 -15.25
N ARG A 412 23.02 11.77 -15.35
CA ARG A 412 23.95 12.30 -14.35
C ARG A 412 23.33 13.53 -13.69
N TRP A 413 23.81 13.85 -12.50
CA TRP A 413 23.44 15.07 -11.84
C TRP A 413 23.94 16.26 -12.67
N GLN A 414 23.06 17.23 -12.95
CA GLN A 414 23.28 18.45 -13.74
C GLN A 414 23.48 18.28 -15.26
N GLN A 415 23.80 17.09 -15.75
CA GLN A 415 24.13 16.88 -17.17
C GLN A 415 23.59 15.55 -17.70
N LEU A 416 23.34 15.50 -19.00
CA LEU A 416 23.15 14.23 -19.72
C LEU A 416 24.48 13.50 -19.82
N ALA A 417 24.47 12.20 -19.55
CA ALA A 417 25.64 11.38 -19.80
C ALA A 417 25.85 11.19 -21.30
N ALA A 418 27.06 11.46 -21.79
CA ALA A 418 27.45 11.09 -23.14
C ALA A 418 27.57 9.55 -23.23
N HIS A 419 26.74 8.92 -24.04
CA HIS A 419 26.80 7.49 -24.33
C HIS A 419 27.10 7.28 -25.82
N SER A 420 27.68 6.14 -26.15
CA SER A 420 27.80 5.75 -27.55
C SER A 420 26.39 5.67 -28.17
N ARG A 421 26.26 6.11 -29.40
CA ARG A 421 24.95 6.11 -30.11
C ARG A 421 24.35 4.70 -30.18
N LEU A 422 25.16 3.66 -30.31
CA LEU A 422 24.71 2.28 -30.35
C LEU A 422 24.05 1.85 -29.02
N ASN A 423 24.70 2.12 -27.88
CA ASN A 423 24.17 1.80 -26.55
C ASN A 423 22.89 2.59 -26.23
N ALA A 424 22.67 3.71 -26.91
CA ALA A 424 21.46 4.52 -26.77
C ALA A 424 20.27 3.96 -27.57
N LEU A 425 20.53 3.29 -28.68
CA LEU A 425 19.47 2.79 -29.59
C LEU A 425 19.04 1.34 -29.30
N LEU A 426 19.92 0.51 -28.73
CA LEU A 426 19.60 -0.91 -28.45
C LEU A 426 18.37 -1.12 -27.55
N PRO A 427 18.20 -0.44 -26.39
CA PRO A 427 17.03 -0.65 -25.55
C PRO A 427 15.68 -0.29 -26.21
N PRO A 428 15.52 0.88 -26.86
CA PRO A 428 14.27 1.19 -27.57
C PRO A 428 14.01 0.26 -28.74
N LEU A 429 15.05 -0.17 -29.47
CA LEU A 429 14.90 -1.14 -30.55
C LEU A 429 14.40 -2.49 -30.02
N PHE A 430 14.98 -2.98 -28.91
CA PHE A 430 14.52 -4.20 -28.26
C PHE A 430 13.06 -4.08 -27.79
N GLY A 431 12.68 -2.95 -27.21
CA GLY A 431 11.32 -2.69 -26.79
C GLY A 431 10.34 -2.70 -27.96
N LEU A 432 10.68 -2.00 -29.05
CA LEU A 432 9.85 -1.89 -30.24
C LEU A 432 9.68 -3.26 -30.94
N LEU A 433 10.78 -3.96 -31.20
CA LEU A 433 10.73 -5.26 -31.88
C LEU A 433 10.12 -6.34 -30.98
N GLY A 434 10.58 -6.46 -29.74
CA GLY A 434 10.09 -7.46 -28.78
C GLY A 434 8.62 -7.26 -28.42
N GLY A 435 8.21 -6.00 -28.16
CA GLY A 435 6.83 -5.65 -27.85
C GLY A 435 5.90 -5.85 -29.06
N GLY A 436 6.38 -5.54 -30.27
CA GLY A 436 5.66 -5.80 -31.50
C GLY A 436 5.46 -7.29 -31.76
N LEU A 437 6.53 -8.09 -31.65
CA LEU A 437 6.48 -9.55 -31.80
C LEU A 437 5.57 -10.22 -30.76
N LEU A 438 5.66 -9.78 -29.51
CA LEU A 438 4.79 -10.29 -28.46
C LEU A 438 3.31 -10.01 -28.75
N SER A 439 3.00 -8.82 -29.26
CA SER A 439 1.63 -8.46 -29.63
C SER A 439 1.14 -9.27 -30.85
N LEU A 440 2.01 -9.54 -31.83
CA LEU A 440 1.69 -10.37 -33.01
C LEU A 440 1.42 -11.83 -32.64
N ALA A 441 2.16 -12.40 -31.66
CA ALA A 441 1.95 -13.77 -31.19
C ALA A 441 0.54 -14.01 -30.63
N TYR A 442 -0.10 -12.98 -30.07
CA TYR A 442 -1.49 -13.05 -29.60
C TYR A 442 -2.53 -12.80 -30.69
N LEU A 443 -2.16 -12.16 -31.83
CA LEU A 443 -3.02 -12.06 -32.99
C LEU A 443 -3.38 -13.44 -33.56
N GLU A 444 -2.38 -14.31 -33.67
CA GLU A 444 -2.56 -15.67 -34.21
C GLU A 444 -3.47 -16.53 -33.30
N GLN A 445 -3.55 -16.22 -32.00
CA GLN A 445 -4.42 -16.94 -31.05
C GLN A 445 -5.86 -16.43 -31.03
N GLY A 446 -6.23 -15.48 -31.91
CA GLY A 446 -7.58 -14.91 -31.99
C GLY A 446 -8.02 -14.05 -30.82
N SER A 447 -7.11 -13.72 -29.91
CA SER A 447 -7.37 -12.98 -28.66
C SER A 447 -6.99 -11.50 -28.71
N PHE A 448 -6.72 -10.95 -29.90
CA PHE A 448 -6.29 -9.55 -30.04
C PHE A 448 -7.47 -8.59 -30.07
N SER A 449 -7.55 -7.71 -29.08
CA SER A 449 -8.59 -6.66 -29.01
C SER A 449 -8.35 -5.47 -29.94
N GLY A 450 -7.28 -5.47 -30.76
CA GLY A 450 -6.93 -4.36 -31.66
C GLY A 450 -6.42 -3.10 -30.96
N SER A 451 -6.20 -3.13 -29.65
CA SER A 451 -5.84 -1.95 -28.86
C SER A 451 -4.37 -1.55 -29.06
N TRP A 452 -4.14 -0.41 -29.75
CA TRP A 452 -2.82 0.19 -29.89
C TRP A 452 -2.15 0.53 -28.53
N ILE A 453 -2.96 0.78 -27.48
CA ILE A 453 -2.48 1.03 -26.11
C ILE A 453 -1.79 -0.22 -25.54
N GLY A 454 -2.34 -1.41 -25.76
CA GLY A 454 -1.73 -2.68 -25.34
C GLY A 454 -0.38 -2.93 -26.04
N ILE A 455 -0.30 -2.66 -27.34
CA ILE A 455 0.95 -2.74 -28.10
C ILE A 455 1.99 -1.78 -27.53
N LEU A 456 1.60 -0.53 -27.32
CA LEU A 456 2.48 0.50 -26.74
C LEU A 456 2.94 0.12 -25.32
N ALA A 457 2.05 -0.45 -24.50
CA ALA A 457 2.39 -0.91 -23.16
C ALA A 457 3.43 -2.04 -23.17
N ASN A 458 3.29 -3.00 -24.09
CA ASN A 458 4.28 -4.05 -24.29
C ASN A 458 5.63 -3.47 -24.72
N MET A 459 5.63 -2.55 -25.70
CA MET A 459 6.84 -1.90 -26.19
C MET A 459 7.58 -1.13 -25.08
N VAL A 460 6.86 -0.31 -24.32
CA VAL A 460 7.46 0.52 -23.26
C VAL A 460 7.93 -0.35 -22.09
N SER A 461 7.20 -1.40 -21.73
CA SER A 461 7.60 -2.34 -20.69
C SER A 461 8.90 -3.06 -21.03
N LEU A 462 9.01 -3.62 -22.24
CA LEU A 462 10.22 -4.28 -22.70
C LEU A 462 11.38 -3.28 -22.94
N TRP A 463 11.09 -2.07 -23.39
CA TRP A 463 12.10 -1.01 -23.46
C TRP A 463 12.65 -0.68 -22.07
N LEU A 464 11.80 -0.54 -21.06
CA LEU A 464 12.25 -0.28 -19.68
C LEU A 464 13.09 -1.46 -19.16
N MET A 465 12.63 -2.70 -19.34
CA MET A 465 13.39 -3.90 -18.96
C MET A 465 14.79 -3.91 -19.63
N ALA A 466 14.85 -3.67 -20.92
CA ALA A 466 16.10 -3.61 -21.66
C ALA A 466 17.01 -2.46 -21.17
N SER A 467 16.44 -1.30 -20.88
CA SER A 467 17.21 -0.14 -20.36
C SER A 467 17.85 -0.41 -19.01
N LEU A 468 17.24 -1.27 -18.20
CA LEU A 468 17.73 -1.66 -16.88
C LEU A 468 18.72 -2.83 -16.93
N LEU A 469 18.48 -3.83 -17.80
CA LEU A 469 19.22 -5.10 -17.83
C LEU A 469 20.41 -5.07 -18.78
N LEU A 470 20.31 -4.49 -19.98
CA LEU A 470 21.39 -4.50 -20.96
C LEU A 470 22.72 -3.88 -20.44
N PRO A 471 22.70 -2.81 -19.60
CA PRO A 471 23.95 -2.33 -19.01
C PRO A 471 24.68 -3.34 -18.16
N LEU A 472 23.98 -4.33 -17.56
CA LEU A 472 24.59 -5.38 -16.75
C LEU A 472 25.39 -6.40 -17.55
N LEU A 473 25.23 -6.45 -18.88
CA LEU A 473 26.06 -7.26 -19.76
C LEU A 473 27.49 -6.75 -19.86
N GLN A 474 27.77 -5.53 -19.39
CA GLN A 474 29.11 -4.97 -19.30
C GLN A 474 29.76 -5.44 -17.98
N PRO A 475 30.87 -6.24 -18.01
CA PRO A 475 31.49 -6.78 -16.81
C PRO A 475 31.88 -5.70 -15.79
N THR A 476 32.36 -4.54 -16.25
CA THR A 476 32.74 -3.41 -15.40
C THR A 476 31.58 -2.89 -14.56
N LEU A 477 30.40 -2.76 -15.14
CA LEU A 477 29.20 -2.30 -14.43
C LEU A 477 28.65 -3.36 -13.47
N LEU A 478 28.79 -4.64 -13.80
CA LEU A 478 28.39 -5.73 -12.95
C LEU A 478 29.24 -5.78 -11.65
N PHE A 479 30.56 -5.58 -11.76
CA PHE A 479 31.46 -5.53 -10.60
C PHE A 479 31.24 -4.28 -9.71
N GLU A 480 30.74 -3.17 -10.28
CA GLU A 480 30.41 -1.96 -9.53
C GLU A 480 29.01 -1.96 -8.93
N LEU A 481 28.25 -3.05 -9.07
CA LEU A 481 26.87 -3.15 -8.64
C LEU A 481 26.78 -3.25 -7.12
N THR A 482 26.69 -2.11 -6.45
CA THR A 482 26.43 -2.08 -5.00
C THR A 482 25.03 -2.56 -4.68
N LEU A 483 24.81 -3.09 -3.47
CA LEU A 483 23.49 -3.54 -2.98
C LEU A 483 22.42 -2.44 -3.12
N ASN A 484 22.81 -1.18 -2.92
CA ASN A 484 21.91 -0.01 -3.07
C ASN A 484 21.52 0.23 -4.55
N ARG A 485 22.46 0.07 -5.50
CA ARG A 485 22.17 0.17 -6.95
C ARG A 485 21.32 -1.01 -7.40
N PHE A 486 21.65 -2.22 -6.95
CA PHE A 486 20.90 -3.43 -7.26
C PHE A 486 19.44 -3.35 -6.74
N GLY A 487 19.23 -2.92 -5.50
CA GLY A 487 17.89 -2.72 -4.96
C GLY A 487 17.08 -1.69 -5.76
N SER A 488 17.72 -0.59 -6.22
CA SER A 488 17.03 0.37 -7.08
C SER A 488 16.65 -0.23 -8.44
N LEU A 489 17.57 -0.96 -9.07
CA LEU A 489 17.34 -1.64 -10.34
C LEU A 489 16.17 -2.63 -10.21
N LEU A 490 16.17 -3.44 -9.15
CA LEU A 490 15.15 -4.46 -8.91
C LEU A 490 13.76 -3.82 -8.70
N ALA A 491 13.67 -2.72 -7.95
CA ALA A 491 12.41 -2.01 -7.76
C ALA A 491 11.83 -1.45 -9.07
N HIS A 492 12.67 -0.86 -9.94
CA HIS A 492 12.21 -0.35 -11.23
C HIS A 492 11.93 -1.47 -12.24
N LEU A 493 12.69 -2.58 -12.19
CA LEU A 493 12.40 -3.77 -12.99
C LEU A 493 11.03 -4.35 -12.61
N GLY A 494 10.70 -4.34 -11.31
CA GLY A 494 9.39 -4.77 -10.83
C GLY A 494 8.24 -4.00 -11.46
N VAL A 495 8.39 -2.67 -11.66
CA VAL A 495 7.39 -1.85 -12.36
C VAL A 495 7.21 -2.34 -13.80
N ALA A 496 8.30 -2.60 -14.53
CA ALA A 496 8.23 -3.05 -15.92
C ALA A 496 7.57 -4.43 -16.06
N VAL A 497 7.90 -5.35 -15.15
CA VAL A 497 7.33 -6.72 -15.10
C VAL A 497 5.84 -6.66 -14.77
N CYS A 498 5.45 -5.86 -13.79
CA CYS A 498 4.06 -5.65 -13.41
C CYS A 498 3.25 -5.07 -14.58
N ALA A 499 3.77 -4.01 -15.23
CA ALA A 499 3.10 -3.37 -16.38
C ALA A 499 2.94 -4.32 -17.55
N LEU A 500 3.91 -5.20 -17.82
CA LEU A 500 3.80 -6.22 -18.86
C LEU A 500 2.69 -7.22 -18.52
N GLY A 501 2.61 -7.69 -17.27
CA GLY A 501 1.51 -8.55 -16.80
C GLY A 501 0.14 -7.87 -16.96
N ILE A 502 0.01 -6.61 -16.55
CA ILE A 502 -1.21 -5.82 -16.70
C ILE A 502 -1.62 -5.72 -18.19
N ALA A 503 -0.68 -5.38 -19.08
CA ALA A 503 -0.95 -5.26 -20.50
C ALA A 503 -1.46 -6.58 -21.09
N GLN A 504 -0.86 -7.71 -20.74
CA GLN A 504 -1.26 -9.02 -21.25
C GLN A 504 -2.65 -9.43 -20.73
N VAL A 505 -2.90 -9.30 -19.43
CA VAL A 505 -4.21 -9.62 -18.86
C VAL A 505 -5.30 -8.73 -19.44
N SER A 506 -5.05 -7.42 -19.56
CA SER A 506 -6.08 -6.47 -20.01
C SER A 506 -6.49 -6.64 -21.47
N HIS A 507 -5.57 -7.12 -22.33
CA HIS A 507 -5.81 -7.15 -23.77
C HIS A 507 -5.93 -8.56 -24.37
N HIS A 508 -5.52 -9.59 -23.64
CA HIS A 508 -5.46 -10.96 -24.17
C HIS A 508 -6.15 -11.99 -23.27
N SER A 509 -6.88 -11.57 -22.23
CA SER A 509 -7.74 -12.48 -21.45
C SER A 509 -8.87 -13.02 -22.33
N GLN A 510 -9.19 -14.30 -22.12
CA GLN A 510 -10.35 -14.94 -22.73
C GLN A 510 -11.35 -15.26 -21.64
N GLU A 511 -12.62 -15.03 -21.90
CA GLU A 511 -13.73 -15.29 -20.97
C GLU A 511 -14.85 -15.99 -21.71
N GLY A 512 -15.47 -16.99 -21.05
CA GLY A 512 -16.64 -17.68 -21.53
C GLY A 512 -17.59 -18.04 -20.41
N GLY A 513 -18.89 -17.97 -20.69
CA GLY A 513 -19.94 -18.41 -19.78
C GLY A 513 -20.71 -19.57 -20.41
N THR A 514 -20.95 -20.62 -19.64
CA THR A 514 -21.69 -21.79 -20.13
C THR A 514 -22.39 -22.53 -19.01
N VAL A 515 -23.30 -23.41 -19.37
CA VAL A 515 -23.80 -24.46 -18.48
C VAL A 515 -23.03 -25.73 -18.78
N LEU A 516 -22.14 -26.12 -17.88
CA LEU A 516 -21.36 -27.36 -18.02
C LEU A 516 -22.11 -28.53 -17.36
N SER A 517 -22.17 -29.65 -18.09
CA SER A 517 -22.71 -30.94 -17.63
C SER A 517 -21.84 -32.08 -18.16
N ALA A 518 -22.04 -33.28 -17.63
CA ALA A 518 -21.22 -34.48 -17.91
C ALA A 518 -21.01 -34.79 -19.41
N ASN A 519 -21.94 -34.37 -20.29
CA ASN A 519 -21.95 -34.75 -21.69
C ASN A 519 -21.63 -33.58 -22.65
N GLN A 520 -21.27 -32.40 -22.13
CA GLN A 520 -21.04 -31.21 -22.97
C GLN A 520 -19.73 -30.51 -22.59
N PRO A 521 -18.60 -30.87 -23.22
CA PRO A 521 -17.37 -30.13 -23.05
C PRO A 521 -17.51 -28.72 -23.62
N TYR A 522 -16.81 -27.76 -23.02
CA TYR A 522 -16.78 -26.37 -23.48
C TYR A 522 -15.39 -25.96 -23.94
N GLN A 523 -15.33 -25.35 -25.14
CA GLN A 523 -14.08 -24.87 -25.72
C GLN A 523 -13.89 -23.38 -25.44
N LEU A 524 -12.78 -23.02 -24.78
CA LEU A 524 -12.34 -21.66 -24.60
C LEU A 524 -10.94 -21.47 -25.22
N GLY A 525 -10.88 -20.87 -26.41
CA GLY A 525 -9.64 -20.75 -27.15
C GLY A 525 -9.00 -22.12 -27.41
N ALA A 526 -7.78 -22.31 -26.96
CA ALA A 526 -7.03 -23.57 -27.09
C ALA A 526 -7.36 -24.61 -26.01
N PHE A 527 -8.25 -24.30 -25.06
CA PHE A 527 -8.53 -25.16 -23.90
C PHE A 527 -9.95 -25.72 -23.97
N GLU A 528 -10.07 -27.02 -23.73
CA GLU A 528 -11.34 -27.75 -23.64
C GLU A 528 -11.59 -28.13 -22.17
N PHE A 529 -12.71 -27.68 -21.61
CA PHE A 529 -13.12 -27.97 -20.24
C PHE A 529 -14.17 -29.08 -20.22
N ARG A 530 -13.94 -30.12 -19.40
CA ARG A 530 -14.82 -31.26 -19.25
C ARG A 530 -15.24 -31.41 -17.79
N TYR A 531 -16.52 -31.63 -17.58
CA TYR A 531 -17.05 -31.94 -16.25
C TYR A 531 -16.78 -33.41 -15.91
N GLU A 532 -16.12 -33.67 -14.80
CA GLU A 532 -15.78 -35.03 -14.33
C GLU A 532 -16.72 -35.55 -13.22
N GLY A 533 -17.23 -34.65 -12.39
CA GLY A 533 -18.11 -35.02 -11.29
C GLY A 533 -18.20 -34.01 -10.17
N ARG A 534 -18.97 -34.34 -9.17
CA ARG A 534 -19.12 -33.55 -7.94
C ARG A 534 -18.94 -34.42 -6.69
N GLU A 535 -18.47 -33.81 -5.63
CA GLU A 535 -18.33 -34.41 -4.32
C GLU A 535 -18.76 -33.46 -3.22
N PRO A 536 -19.43 -33.92 -2.16
CA PRO A 536 -19.68 -33.14 -0.96
C PRO A 536 -18.40 -33.07 -0.13
N VAL A 537 -18.11 -31.86 0.42
CA VAL A 537 -16.97 -31.61 1.31
C VAL A 537 -17.47 -31.03 2.61
N ILE A 538 -16.94 -31.51 3.74
CA ILE A 538 -17.20 -30.96 5.07
C ILE A 538 -15.96 -30.22 5.52
N GLY A 539 -16.08 -28.90 5.65
CA GLY A 539 -15.03 -28.02 6.19
C GLY A 539 -15.18 -27.83 7.71
N PRO A 540 -14.31 -27.03 8.34
CA PRO A 540 -14.31 -26.78 9.77
C PRO A 540 -15.63 -26.16 10.28
N ASN A 541 -16.21 -25.21 9.54
CA ASN A 541 -17.43 -24.47 9.88
C ASN A 541 -18.35 -24.23 8.67
N TYR A 542 -18.14 -25.01 7.58
CA TYR A 542 -18.95 -24.97 6.36
C TYR A 542 -19.15 -26.36 5.75
N THR A 543 -20.12 -26.48 4.90
CA THR A 543 -20.25 -27.59 3.95
C THR A 543 -20.08 -27.07 2.55
N ALA A 544 -19.54 -27.88 1.62
CA ALA A 544 -19.33 -27.44 0.23
C ALA A 544 -19.74 -28.53 -0.78
N GLU A 545 -20.17 -28.09 -1.95
CA GLU A 545 -20.17 -28.89 -3.18
C GLU A 545 -18.92 -28.55 -3.97
N ARG A 546 -18.02 -29.52 -4.16
CA ARG A 546 -16.82 -29.41 -4.98
C ARG A 546 -17.08 -30.02 -6.34
N ILE A 547 -16.78 -29.29 -7.39
CA ILE A 547 -16.87 -29.77 -8.77
C ILE A 547 -15.47 -30.05 -9.27
N THR A 548 -15.28 -31.18 -9.94
CA THR A 548 -14.01 -31.52 -10.61
C THR A 548 -14.15 -31.29 -12.12
N LEU A 549 -13.24 -30.51 -12.68
CA LEU A 549 -13.11 -30.26 -14.11
C LEU A 549 -11.74 -30.70 -14.59
N SER A 550 -11.66 -31.45 -15.69
CA SER A 550 -10.42 -31.66 -16.43
C SER A 550 -10.31 -30.64 -17.57
N VAL A 551 -9.10 -30.13 -17.78
CA VAL A 551 -8.84 -29.19 -18.87
C VAL A 551 -7.84 -29.82 -19.84
N HIS A 552 -8.20 -29.86 -21.12
CA HIS A 552 -7.39 -30.44 -22.16
C HIS A 552 -6.91 -29.38 -23.14
N LYS A 553 -5.69 -29.56 -23.64
CA LYS A 553 -5.12 -28.78 -24.75
C LYS A 553 -4.49 -29.76 -25.72
N ASP A 554 -4.85 -29.67 -26.99
CA ASP A 554 -4.38 -30.58 -28.05
C ASP A 554 -4.57 -32.06 -27.67
N GLY A 555 -5.74 -32.37 -27.05
CA GLY A 555 -6.12 -33.72 -26.63
C GLY A 555 -5.42 -34.25 -25.38
N LYS A 556 -4.53 -33.48 -24.74
CA LYS A 556 -3.83 -33.86 -23.50
C LYS A 556 -4.39 -33.10 -22.31
N GLU A 557 -4.61 -33.78 -21.19
CA GLU A 557 -4.97 -33.14 -19.92
C GLU A 557 -3.79 -32.25 -19.44
N VAL A 558 -4.04 -30.94 -19.29
CA VAL A 558 -3.04 -29.96 -18.86
C VAL A 558 -3.31 -29.42 -17.48
N ALA A 559 -4.54 -29.54 -16.98
CA ALA A 559 -4.91 -29.07 -15.65
C ALA A 559 -6.16 -29.79 -15.14
N ARG A 560 -6.28 -29.79 -13.80
CA ARG A 560 -7.49 -30.19 -13.11
C ARG A 560 -7.91 -29.07 -12.17
N LEU A 561 -9.18 -28.66 -12.22
CA LEU A 561 -9.74 -27.54 -11.48
C LEU A 561 -10.83 -28.05 -10.54
N THR A 562 -10.86 -27.50 -9.32
CA THR A 562 -11.79 -27.90 -8.27
C THR A 562 -12.50 -26.72 -7.64
N PRO A 563 -13.35 -25.98 -8.39
CA PRO A 563 -14.12 -24.90 -7.81
C PRO A 563 -15.13 -25.46 -6.79
N GLU A 564 -15.38 -24.67 -5.72
CA GLU A 564 -16.29 -25.06 -4.65
C GLU A 564 -17.41 -24.05 -4.48
N ARG A 565 -18.57 -24.55 -4.03
CA ARG A 565 -19.64 -23.71 -3.49
C ARG A 565 -19.80 -24.05 -2.02
N ARG A 566 -19.31 -23.16 -1.15
CA ARG A 566 -19.35 -23.31 0.30
C ARG A 566 -20.63 -22.72 0.89
N HIS A 567 -21.17 -23.38 1.89
CA HIS A 567 -22.29 -22.92 2.70
C HIS A 567 -21.85 -22.84 4.16
N TYR A 568 -21.78 -21.63 4.71
CA TYR A 568 -21.42 -21.36 6.09
C TYR A 568 -22.68 -21.39 6.97
N SER A 569 -22.72 -22.29 7.97
CA SER A 569 -23.91 -22.56 8.75
C SER A 569 -24.30 -21.42 9.70
N VAL A 570 -23.33 -20.75 10.32
CA VAL A 570 -23.59 -19.69 11.33
C VAL A 570 -24.04 -18.39 10.66
N ARG A 571 -23.34 -17.92 9.63
CA ARG A 571 -23.73 -16.73 8.85
C ARG A 571 -24.79 -17.01 7.78
N THR A 572 -25.14 -18.27 7.54
CA THR A 572 -26.08 -18.68 6.48
C THR A 572 -25.73 -18.06 5.10
N MET A 573 -24.46 -17.99 4.79
CA MET A 573 -23.93 -17.38 3.59
C MET A 573 -23.35 -18.42 2.66
N ASN A 574 -23.62 -18.28 1.35
CA ASN A 574 -22.96 -19.06 0.31
C ASN A 574 -21.78 -18.28 -0.26
N MET A 575 -20.65 -18.97 -0.43
CA MET A 575 -19.46 -18.45 -1.10
C MET A 575 -19.04 -19.38 -2.22
N ASN A 576 -18.62 -18.79 -3.34
CA ASN A 576 -18.08 -19.52 -4.47
C ASN A 576 -16.55 -19.36 -4.47
N GLU A 577 -15.86 -20.47 -4.25
CA GLU A 577 -14.40 -20.53 -4.33
C GLU A 577 -13.99 -20.88 -5.75
N PRO A 578 -13.18 -20.06 -6.42
CA PRO A 578 -12.73 -20.36 -7.77
C PRO A 578 -11.78 -21.57 -7.81
N GLY A 579 -11.91 -22.39 -8.85
CA GLY A 579 -10.87 -23.35 -9.21
C GLY A 579 -9.81 -22.66 -10.07
N ILE A 580 -8.55 -22.66 -9.64
CA ILE A 580 -7.45 -21.99 -10.35
C ILE A 580 -6.32 -22.97 -10.60
N ALA A 581 -5.98 -23.16 -11.89
CA ALA A 581 -4.75 -23.84 -12.27
C ALA A 581 -3.67 -22.80 -12.62
N TRP A 582 -2.59 -22.82 -11.88
CA TRP A 582 -1.53 -21.83 -11.89
C TRP A 582 -0.52 -22.12 -13.00
N GLY A 583 -0.23 -21.10 -13.82
CA GLY A 583 0.77 -21.21 -14.87
C GLY A 583 1.64 -19.96 -15.03
N MET A 584 2.91 -20.15 -15.33
CA MET A 584 3.83 -19.02 -15.59
C MET A 584 3.43 -18.19 -16.81
N LEU A 585 2.78 -18.80 -17.79
CA LEU A 585 2.33 -18.14 -19.02
C LEU A 585 0.86 -17.69 -18.95
N GLY A 586 0.10 -18.19 -17.98
CA GLY A 586 -1.29 -17.80 -17.77
C GLY A 586 -2.02 -18.78 -16.86
N ASP A 587 -3.03 -18.28 -16.17
CA ASP A 587 -3.88 -19.05 -15.29
C ASP A 587 -5.17 -19.47 -16.00
N LEU A 588 -5.59 -20.71 -15.74
CA LEU A 588 -6.96 -21.16 -16.03
C LEU A 588 -7.78 -20.97 -14.75
N TYR A 589 -8.93 -20.33 -14.89
CA TYR A 589 -9.71 -19.86 -13.76
C TYR A 589 -11.20 -20.18 -14.01
N VAL A 590 -11.86 -20.81 -13.05
CA VAL A 590 -13.27 -21.20 -13.16
C VAL A 590 -14.01 -20.81 -11.89
N VAL A 591 -15.19 -20.24 -12.05
CA VAL A 591 -16.14 -19.95 -10.95
C VAL A 591 -17.45 -20.67 -11.20
N LEU A 592 -17.97 -21.27 -10.14
CA LEU A 592 -19.32 -21.84 -10.12
C LEU A 592 -20.35 -20.71 -10.01
N GLY A 593 -21.40 -20.82 -10.81
CA GLY A 593 -22.60 -20.01 -10.67
C GLY A 593 -23.75 -20.82 -10.08
N GLU A 594 -24.94 -20.65 -10.63
CA GLU A 594 -26.14 -21.32 -10.15
C GLU A 594 -26.20 -22.79 -10.62
N LYS A 595 -26.79 -23.65 -9.78
CA LYS A 595 -27.07 -25.02 -10.10
C LYS A 595 -28.35 -25.11 -10.94
N MET A 596 -28.21 -25.59 -12.17
CA MET A 596 -29.28 -25.66 -13.16
C MET A 596 -29.94 -27.05 -13.19
N GLY A 597 -29.30 -28.07 -12.60
CA GLY A 597 -29.77 -29.45 -12.59
C GLY A 597 -28.94 -30.33 -11.66
N PRO A 598 -29.20 -31.63 -11.59
CA PRO A 598 -28.47 -32.55 -10.69
C PRO A 598 -26.94 -32.49 -10.91
N ASP A 599 -26.50 -32.46 -12.16
CA ASP A 599 -25.07 -32.41 -12.58
C ASP A 599 -24.82 -31.34 -13.64
N ALA A 600 -25.53 -30.20 -13.54
CA ALA A 600 -25.41 -29.07 -14.44
C ALA A 600 -25.27 -27.76 -13.66
N TYR A 601 -24.22 -27.00 -13.94
CA TYR A 601 -23.91 -25.74 -13.26
C TYR A 601 -23.60 -24.66 -14.29
N THR A 602 -24.09 -23.45 -14.06
CA THR A 602 -23.54 -22.30 -14.77
C THR A 602 -22.11 -22.08 -14.32
N MET A 603 -21.21 -21.82 -15.25
CA MET A 603 -19.79 -21.59 -14.96
C MET A 603 -19.28 -20.42 -15.77
N ARG A 604 -18.39 -19.65 -15.15
CA ARG A 604 -17.58 -18.62 -15.82
C ARG A 604 -16.15 -19.15 -15.90
N LEU A 605 -15.64 -19.20 -17.11
CA LEU A 605 -14.35 -19.77 -17.44
C LEU A 605 -13.44 -18.66 -17.97
N HIS A 606 -12.23 -18.59 -17.47
CA HIS A 606 -11.27 -17.58 -17.93
C HIS A 606 -9.90 -18.21 -18.21
N TYR A 607 -9.22 -17.64 -19.20
CA TYR A 607 -7.79 -17.76 -19.37
C TYR A 607 -7.15 -16.39 -19.18
N LYS A 608 -6.20 -16.25 -18.23
CA LYS A 608 -5.57 -14.99 -17.84
C LYS A 608 -4.07 -15.04 -18.13
N PRO A 609 -3.61 -14.56 -19.32
CA PRO A 609 -2.20 -14.62 -19.70
C PRO A 609 -1.35 -13.71 -18.80
N LEU A 610 -0.22 -14.20 -18.35
CA LEU A 610 0.79 -13.51 -17.52
C LEU A 610 0.25 -12.78 -16.26
N VAL A 611 -0.92 -13.17 -15.75
CA VAL A 611 -1.50 -12.52 -14.57
C VAL A 611 -0.55 -12.56 -13.38
N ARG A 612 0.23 -13.61 -13.20
CA ARG A 612 1.20 -13.78 -12.11
C ARG A 612 2.36 -12.82 -12.16
N TRP A 613 2.66 -12.28 -13.35
CA TRP A 613 3.71 -11.28 -13.52
C TRP A 613 3.37 -9.96 -12.85
N ILE A 614 2.09 -9.68 -12.62
CA ILE A 614 1.64 -8.50 -11.85
C ILE A 614 2.19 -8.60 -10.42
N TRP A 615 1.92 -9.70 -9.73
CA TRP A 615 2.37 -9.89 -8.35
C TRP A 615 3.87 -10.15 -8.27
N PHE A 616 4.45 -10.85 -9.24
CA PHE A 616 5.91 -11.03 -9.30
C PHE A 616 6.62 -9.68 -9.45
N GLY A 617 6.09 -8.77 -10.29
CA GLY A 617 6.59 -7.40 -10.38
C GLY A 617 6.50 -6.65 -9.05
N GLY A 618 5.40 -6.82 -8.33
CA GLY A 618 5.22 -6.28 -6.98
C GLY A 618 6.24 -6.83 -5.98
N LEU A 619 6.49 -8.14 -5.99
CA LEU A 619 7.52 -8.76 -5.16
C LEU A 619 8.93 -8.22 -5.47
N LEU A 620 9.25 -7.99 -6.75
CA LEU A 620 10.51 -7.35 -7.13
C LEU A 620 10.63 -5.92 -6.60
N MET A 621 9.53 -5.14 -6.65
CA MET A 621 9.49 -3.80 -6.06
C MET A 621 9.77 -3.83 -4.56
N MET A 622 9.11 -4.71 -3.82
CA MET A 622 9.31 -4.91 -2.38
C MET A 622 10.74 -5.34 -2.05
N ALA A 623 11.26 -6.36 -2.74
CA ALA A 623 12.62 -6.84 -2.57
C ALA A 623 13.64 -5.73 -2.84
N GLY A 624 13.45 -4.97 -3.92
CA GLY A 624 14.30 -3.82 -4.26
C GLY A 624 14.31 -2.74 -3.18
N GLY A 625 13.13 -2.37 -2.65
CA GLY A 625 13.00 -1.45 -1.54
C GLY A 625 13.66 -1.94 -0.25
N THR A 626 13.45 -3.20 0.10
CA THR A 626 14.05 -3.85 1.28
C THR A 626 15.58 -3.89 1.17
N LEU A 627 16.13 -4.28 0.02
CA LEU A 627 17.58 -4.27 -0.20
C LEU A 627 18.17 -2.87 -0.04
N ARG A 628 17.46 -1.83 -0.46
CA ARG A 628 17.89 -0.43 -0.24
C ARG A 628 17.83 0.00 1.21
N LEU A 629 16.89 -0.50 2.01
CA LEU A 629 16.87 -0.28 3.46
C LEU A 629 18.09 -0.92 4.12
N LEU A 630 18.39 -2.19 3.78
CA LEU A 630 19.51 -2.96 4.32
C LEU A 630 20.88 -2.41 3.87
N ALA A 631 20.99 -1.87 2.65
CA ALA A 631 22.22 -1.33 2.08
C ALA A 631 22.70 -0.02 2.75
N ARG A 632 21.93 0.57 3.65
CA ARG A 632 22.31 1.81 4.33
C ARG A 632 23.49 1.57 5.26
N ARG A 633 24.66 2.02 4.82
CA ARG A 633 25.77 2.20 5.73
C ARG A 633 25.41 3.32 6.70
N PRO A 634 25.66 3.12 8.02
CA PRO A 634 25.59 4.23 8.96
C PRO A 634 26.52 5.33 8.45
N LEU A 635 26.02 6.58 8.41
CA LEU A 635 26.89 7.73 8.16
C LEU A 635 28.05 7.65 9.17
N LEU A 636 29.25 7.31 8.69
CA LEU A 636 30.45 7.68 9.39
C LEU A 636 30.35 9.18 9.56
N ALA A 637 30.49 9.67 10.79
CA ALA A 637 30.40 11.08 11.12
C ALA A 637 31.08 11.90 10.02
N SER A 638 30.30 12.68 9.26
CA SER A 638 30.90 13.65 8.37
C SER A 638 31.74 14.53 9.27
N ARG A 639 33.05 14.57 9.02
CA ARG A 639 33.92 15.59 9.58
C ARG A 639 33.14 16.90 9.46
N SER A 640 32.84 17.52 10.59
CA SER A 640 32.37 18.87 10.64
C SER A 640 33.33 19.69 9.75
N VAL A 641 32.84 20.12 8.61
CA VAL A 641 33.47 21.24 7.92
C VAL A 641 33.22 22.38 8.89
N THR A 642 34.24 22.68 9.67
CA THR A 642 34.35 23.92 10.42
C THR A 642 34.31 25.02 9.37
N VAL A 643 33.13 25.55 9.11
CA VAL A 643 32.97 26.85 8.51
C VAL A 643 33.61 27.80 9.53
N GLY A 644 34.76 28.36 9.15
CA GLY A 644 35.45 29.31 9.96
C GLY A 644 34.49 30.41 10.37
N THR A 645 34.21 30.49 11.64
CA THR A 645 33.52 31.61 12.28
C THR A 645 34.48 32.79 12.24
N SER A 646 34.47 33.55 11.13
CA SER A 646 34.88 34.95 11.21
C SER A 646 33.76 35.67 11.97
N HIS A 647 33.94 35.82 13.26
CA HIS A 647 33.20 36.81 14.04
C HIS A 647 33.49 38.21 13.50
N PRO A 648 32.48 38.99 13.09
CA PRO A 648 32.61 40.43 13.13
C PRO A 648 32.45 40.83 14.62
N ARG A 649 33.50 41.45 15.18
CA ARG A 649 33.41 42.22 16.40
C ARG A 649 32.30 43.26 16.23
N LEU A 650 31.25 43.16 17.00
CA LEU A 650 30.36 44.29 17.26
C LEU A 650 31.07 45.19 18.27
N GLU A 651 31.55 46.30 17.78
CA GLU A 651 31.93 47.45 18.61
C GLU A 651 30.66 47.92 19.36
N GLN A 652 30.80 47.97 20.66
CA GLN A 652 29.95 48.78 21.55
C GLN A 652 30.19 50.25 21.17
N GLU A 653 29.13 50.92 20.75
CA GLU A 653 29.00 52.36 21.04
C GLU A 653 27.59 52.64 21.48
N ALA A 654 27.55 53.32 22.63
CA ALA A 654 26.44 53.79 23.38
C ALA A 654 25.64 54.89 22.66
N LEU A 655 24.33 54.83 22.70
CA LEU A 655 23.45 55.89 23.27
C LEU A 655 22.03 55.37 23.32
#